data_cdca98c6f9428cbc991f0ca182b9d6c3
#
_entry.id   cdca98c6f9428cbc991f0ca182b9d6c3
#
_cell.length_a   1.000
_cell.length_b   1.000
_cell.length_c   1.000
_cell.angle_alpha   90.00
_cell.angle_beta   90.00
_cell.angle_gamma   90.00
#
_symmetry.space_group_name_H-M   'P 1'
#
loop_
_entity.id
_entity.type
_entity.pdbx_description
1 polymer ?
#
loop_
_entity_poly.entity_id
_entity_poly.type
_entity_poly.pdbx_seq_one_letter_code
_entity_poly.pdbx_strand_id
1 'polypeptide(L)'
;MKKKFIWRFIPFMMTLFFIVHIHSDTNLNVEAQGNIEWTVFPAEATYNENVVVSIQLPDDVQPMEVILDASQVGGPEDMSIDPTLLEITVAIRDTTTAGAKILPVQILDESGESHTAEVELEVATRQVQDDLDFDWDEAVIYFMLTDRFMDGDPSNNDPNGEKYDTSHAETYHGGDFQGIIDRLDYLDELGVNTIWITPIVDNVDHNHRHGKEGAQYGYHGYWAKDFTKIDEHLGDLETFKELIDKAHDRGIKLMVDVVLNHTGYGMKMTDTGVGISNFPTPEEQAVFDGMLRENALSGHDVLGEVYGLPAFISEEPAVRNQIVEWQTDWLELAKTDRGDTIDYFRVDTIKHMEDETWYAFKNELTKVKPDFKMIGESWGASFNNQTGYLNSGKMDSLLDFDFKRIASTFSHGRIEMAESELAKRNEAINNAGTLGHFLSSHDEDGFLHHFMQGDEDLFKVAISLQLTAKGQPIIYYGEEIGMSGIAEGDMDQGHFSENREDFDWDLVEDHHLIEHYQKLLKARKAHSKVFAKGSREHIHGTDDEGFSVFTRTHQDNVVYVAINTTDDIIETTINVNAEAGDVLYDDYGEEYYTVSDEQTLDVSIPSYVDGGTMILAATDEVPPTKGNMTLYLVIGGFALLTIIGVIMYIKRKK
;
A
#
# COMPACT_ATOMS: atom_id res chain seq x y z
N MET A 1 -71.59 51.95 2.69
CA MET A 1 -70.77 52.10 1.51
C MET A 1 -69.67 51.07 1.52
N LYS A 2 -69.95 49.92 0.95
CA LYS A 2 -68.94 48.78 0.84
C LYS A 2 -69.01 48.26 -0.58
N LYS A 3 -67.99 48.51 -1.37
CA LYS A 3 -67.86 47.90 -2.71
C LYS A 3 -67.28 46.48 -2.53
N LYS A 4 -68.07 45.50 -2.94
CA LYS A 4 -67.63 44.11 -3.10
C LYS A 4 -66.85 44.00 -4.40
N PHE A 5 -65.63 43.50 -4.33
CA PHE A 5 -64.81 43.08 -5.50
C PHE A 5 -64.95 41.58 -5.62
N ILE A 6 -65.45 41.11 -6.74
CA ILE A 6 -65.63 39.71 -7.11
C ILE A 6 -64.34 39.31 -7.81
N TRP A 7 -63.58 38.40 -7.22
CA TRP A 7 -62.44 37.74 -7.88
C TRP A 7 -62.95 36.46 -8.55
N ARG A 8 -62.82 36.40 -9.85
CA ARG A 8 -63.01 35.20 -10.64
C ARG A 8 -61.82 34.29 -10.44
N PHE A 9 -62.03 33.09 -9.92
CA PHE A 9 -61.06 32.00 -9.93
C PHE A 9 -60.90 31.49 -11.37
N ILE A 10 -59.70 31.67 -11.91
CA ILE A 10 -59.20 30.89 -13.08
C ILE A 10 -58.39 29.76 -12.48
N PRO A 11 -58.66 28.49 -12.74
CA PRO A 11 -57.77 27.42 -12.30
C PRO A 11 -56.54 27.45 -13.22
N PHE A 12 -55.43 27.93 -12.67
CA PHE A 12 -54.12 27.77 -13.29
C PHE A 12 -53.74 26.30 -13.10
N MET A 13 -53.92 25.52 -14.13
CA MET A 13 -53.43 24.16 -14.23
C MET A 13 -51.90 24.24 -14.32
N MET A 14 -51.27 24.17 -13.15
CA MET A 14 -49.81 24.07 -13.03
C MET A 14 -49.42 22.66 -13.49
N THR A 15 -49.13 22.51 -14.76
CA THR A 15 -48.45 21.36 -15.28
C THR A 15 -47.04 21.40 -14.69
N LEU A 16 -46.83 20.61 -13.65
CA LEU A 16 -45.52 20.33 -13.10
C LEU A 16 -44.76 19.57 -14.20
N PHE A 17 -44.01 20.29 -15.01
CA PHE A 17 -42.91 19.70 -15.77
C PHE A 17 -41.88 19.27 -14.72
N PHE A 18 -41.92 18.00 -14.32
CA PHE A 18 -40.74 17.31 -13.88
C PHE A 18 -39.78 17.35 -15.08
N ILE A 19 -38.89 18.31 -15.10
CA ILE A 19 -37.65 18.18 -15.83
C ILE A 19 -36.89 17.11 -15.07
N VAL A 20 -37.14 15.84 -15.40
CA VAL A 20 -36.18 14.80 -15.22
C VAL A 20 -35.02 15.28 -16.07
N HIS A 21 -33.99 15.81 -15.44
CA HIS A 21 -32.66 15.81 -16.02
C HIS A 21 -32.32 14.32 -16.11
N ILE A 22 -32.73 13.72 -17.20
CA ILE A 22 -32.01 12.60 -17.76
C ILE A 22 -30.68 13.23 -18.14
N HIS A 23 -29.69 13.05 -17.31
CA HIS A 23 -28.32 13.06 -17.80
C HIS A 23 -28.35 11.99 -18.89
N SER A 24 -28.35 12.44 -20.11
CA SER A 24 -28.07 11.60 -21.24
C SER A 24 -26.57 11.39 -21.29
N ASP A 25 -26.03 10.67 -20.32
CA ASP A 25 -24.74 10.02 -20.47
C ASP A 25 -24.98 8.74 -21.29
N THR A 26 -25.43 8.93 -22.52
CA THR A 26 -25.36 7.91 -23.55
C THR A 26 -24.05 8.13 -24.30
N ASN A 27 -22.94 7.82 -23.67
CA ASN A 27 -21.73 7.50 -24.40
C ASN A 27 -21.82 6.03 -24.82
N LEU A 28 -22.68 5.76 -25.79
CA LEU A 28 -22.66 4.54 -26.61
C LEU A 28 -21.70 4.86 -27.77
N ASN A 29 -20.47 4.32 -27.72
CA ASN A 29 -19.68 4.21 -28.94
C ASN A 29 -20.33 3.12 -29.79
N VAL A 30 -20.86 3.48 -30.93
CA VAL A 30 -21.32 2.54 -31.99
C VAL A 30 -20.29 2.65 -33.09
N GLU A 31 -19.47 1.62 -33.25
CA GLU A 31 -18.48 1.56 -34.31
C GLU A 31 -18.79 0.37 -35.25
N ALA A 32 -18.25 0.40 -36.44
CA ALA A 32 -18.49 -0.64 -37.46
C ALA A 32 -17.19 -0.96 -38.20
N GLN A 33 -16.88 -2.25 -38.26
CA GLN A 33 -15.82 -2.76 -39.14
C GLN A 33 -16.45 -3.69 -40.18
N GLY A 34 -16.49 -3.24 -41.41
CA GLY A 34 -17.28 -3.92 -42.45
C GLY A 34 -18.77 -3.74 -42.23
N ASN A 35 -19.50 -4.88 -42.01
CA ASN A 35 -20.93 -4.90 -41.74
C ASN A 35 -21.25 -5.34 -40.29
N ILE A 36 -20.24 -5.46 -39.39
CA ILE A 36 -20.42 -5.83 -37.99
C ILE A 36 -20.39 -4.54 -37.19
N GLU A 37 -21.42 -4.31 -36.40
CA GLU A 37 -21.52 -3.18 -35.48
C GLU A 37 -21.36 -3.70 -34.02
N TRP A 38 -20.81 -2.87 -33.15
CA TRP A 38 -20.69 -3.19 -31.71
C TRP A 38 -20.97 -1.98 -30.86
N THR A 39 -21.32 -2.23 -29.62
CA THR A 39 -21.43 -1.21 -28.57
C THR A 39 -20.75 -1.70 -27.31
N VAL A 40 -20.11 -0.78 -26.59
CA VAL A 40 -19.53 -1.00 -25.27
C VAL A 40 -20.21 -0.06 -24.28
N PHE A 41 -20.68 -0.60 -23.16
CA PHE A 41 -21.30 0.19 -22.11
C PHE A 41 -20.81 -0.20 -20.72
N PRO A 42 -20.31 0.78 -19.91
CA PRO A 42 -20.00 2.18 -20.31
C PRO A 42 -18.90 2.23 -21.38
N ALA A 43 -18.87 3.29 -22.20
CA ALA A 43 -17.87 3.46 -23.27
C ALA A 43 -16.48 3.80 -22.72
N GLU A 44 -16.41 4.36 -21.53
CA GLU A 44 -15.21 4.60 -20.75
C GLU A 44 -15.42 3.94 -19.40
N ALA A 45 -14.49 3.12 -18.96
CA ALA A 45 -14.51 2.44 -17.67
C ALA A 45 -13.12 2.43 -17.04
N THR A 46 -13.05 2.25 -15.75
CA THR A 46 -11.77 2.09 -15.04
C THR A 46 -11.53 0.61 -14.70
N TYR A 47 -10.29 0.27 -14.31
CA TYR A 47 -10.00 -1.09 -13.82
C TYR A 47 -10.87 -1.44 -12.60
N ASN A 48 -11.14 -2.73 -12.41
CA ASN A 48 -12.10 -3.31 -11.47
C ASN A 48 -13.58 -3.00 -11.80
N GLU A 49 -13.86 -2.37 -12.92
CA GLU A 49 -15.23 -2.23 -13.45
C GLU A 49 -15.54 -3.27 -14.51
N ASN A 50 -16.80 -3.41 -14.80
CA ASN A 50 -17.29 -4.28 -15.86
C ASN A 50 -17.85 -3.44 -17.00
N VAL A 51 -17.60 -3.87 -18.23
CA VAL A 51 -18.25 -3.34 -19.41
C VAL A 51 -19.08 -4.42 -20.06
N VAL A 52 -20.19 -4.03 -20.68
CA VAL A 52 -21.00 -4.91 -21.50
C VAL A 52 -20.66 -4.67 -22.96
N VAL A 53 -20.19 -5.69 -23.65
CA VAL A 53 -19.96 -5.69 -25.10
C VAL A 53 -21.15 -6.34 -25.77
N SER A 54 -21.82 -5.63 -26.67
CA SER A 54 -22.92 -6.13 -27.47
C SER A 54 -22.57 -6.04 -28.96
N ILE A 55 -22.78 -7.12 -29.71
CA ILE A 55 -22.39 -7.24 -31.12
C ILE A 55 -23.69 -7.32 -31.97
N GLN A 56 -23.74 -6.61 -33.07
CA GLN A 56 -24.82 -6.66 -34.06
C GLN A 56 -24.27 -7.19 -35.37
N LEU A 57 -24.84 -8.28 -35.83
CA LEU A 57 -24.47 -8.93 -37.07
C LEU A 57 -25.44 -8.57 -38.19
N PRO A 58 -24.99 -8.58 -39.46
CA PRO A 58 -25.88 -8.51 -40.62
C PRO A 58 -26.91 -9.66 -40.63
N ASP A 59 -28.09 -9.43 -41.23
CA ASP A 59 -29.18 -10.41 -41.28
C ASP A 59 -28.82 -11.74 -41.98
N ASP A 60 -27.79 -11.74 -42.80
CA ASP A 60 -27.31 -12.88 -43.57
C ASP A 60 -26.20 -13.69 -42.84
N VAL A 61 -25.70 -13.21 -41.69
CA VAL A 61 -24.74 -13.91 -40.86
C VAL A 61 -25.45 -14.59 -39.69
N GLN A 62 -25.42 -15.92 -39.68
CA GLN A 62 -25.99 -16.72 -38.58
C GLN A 62 -24.81 -17.30 -37.76
N PRO A 63 -24.52 -16.75 -36.58
CA PRO A 63 -23.36 -17.14 -35.80
C PRO A 63 -23.54 -18.54 -35.19
N MET A 64 -22.51 -19.37 -35.32
CA MET A 64 -22.39 -20.68 -34.67
C MET A 64 -21.45 -20.63 -33.45
N GLU A 65 -20.38 -19.86 -33.57
CA GLU A 65 -19.41 -19.63 -32.51
C GLU A 65 -18.95 -18.18 -32.55
N VAL A 66 -18.86 -17.55 -31.36
CA VAL A 66 -18.37 -16.19 -31.21
C VAL A 66 -17.37 -16.17 -30.06
N ILE A 67 -16.13 -15.73 -30.32
CA ILE A 67 -15.04 -15.65 -29.36
C ILE A 67 -14.55 -14.21 -29.30
N LEU A 68 -14.36 -13.70 -28.08
CA LEU A 68 -13.75 -12.40 -27.80
C LEU A 68 -12.43 -12.61 -27.07
N ASP A 69 -11.37 -11.96 -27.56
CA ASP A 69 -10.09 -11.88 -26.87
C ASP A 69 -10.09 -10.70 -25.90
N ALA A 70 -10.11 -10.98 -24.60
CA ALA A 70 -10.09 -9.99 -23.52
C ALA A 70 -8.68 -9.79 -22.91
N SER A 71 -7.62 -10.30 -23.53
CA SER A 71 -6.26 -10.28 -22.97
C SER A 71 -5.75 -8.87 -22.67
N GLN A 72 -6.11 -7.86 -23.48
CA GLN A 72 -5.72 -6.47 -23.24
C GLN A 72 -6.35 -5.83 -21.99
N VAL A 73 -7.40 -6.44 -21.46
CA VAL A 73 -8.02 -6.02 -20.18
C VAL A 73 -7.84 -7.05 -19.06
N GLY A 74 -6.87 -7.96 -19.24
CA GLY A 74 -6.49 -8.96 -18.24
C GLY A 74 -7.42 -10.19 -18.20
N GLY A 75 -8.33 -10.33 -19.16
CA GLY A 75 -9.21 -11.48 -19.33
C GLY A 75 -8.56 -12.61 -20.18
N PRO A 76 -9.31 -13.71 -20.44
CA PRO A 76 -8.86 -14.79 -21.32
C PRO A 76 -8.89 -14.37 -22.79
N GLU A 77 -8.03 -15.03 -23.60
CA GLU A 77 -7.98 -14.84 -25.06
C GLU A 77 -9.16 -15.52 -25.81
N ASP A 78 -9.93 -16.36 -25.12
CA ASP A 78 -10.95 -17.23 -25.73
C ASP A 78 -12.32 -17.15 -25.01
N MET A 79 -12.76 -15.93 -24.65
CA MET A 79 -14.09 -15.73 -24.05
C MET A 79 -15.20 -16.07 -25.05
N SER A 80 -15.95 -17.12 -24.76
CA SER A 80 -17.11 -17.51 -25.59
C SER A 80 -18.30 -16.62 -25.33
N ILE A 81 -18.88 -16.06 -26.38
CA ILE A 81 -20.14 -15.30 -26.36
C ILE A 81 -21.28 -16.21 -26.83
N ASP A 82 -22.43 -16.18 -26.13
CA ASP A 82 -23.63 -16.89 -26.57
C ASP A 82 -24.07 -16.35 -27.95
N PRO A 83 -24.05 -17.18 -29.00
CA PRO A 83 -24.37 -16.72 -30.35
C PRO A 83 -25.83 -16.22 -30.50
N THR A 84 -26.70 -16.55 -29.55
CA THR A 84 -28.11 -16.10 -29.58
C THR A 84 -28.31 -14.76 -28.88
N LEU A 85 -27.44 -14.38 -27.95
CA LEU A 85 -27.49 -13.12 -27.20
C LEU A 85 -26.59 -12.06 -27.82
N LEU A 86 -25.42 -12.48 -28.31
CA LEU A 86 -24.36 -11.59 -28.85
C LEU A 86 -23.98 -10.49 -27.88
N GLU A 87 -23.99 -10.82 -26.58
CA GLU A 87 -23.71 -9.92 -25.51
C GLU A 87 -22.85 -10.63 -24.44
N ILE A 88 -21.86 -9.95 -23.91
CA ILE A 88 -20.98 -10.46 -22.84
C ILE A 88 -20.54 -9.36 -21.90
N THR A 89 -20.45 -9.68 -20.60
CA THR A 89 -19.83 -8.80 -19.62
C THR A 89 -18.34 -9.11 -19.54
N VAL A 90 -17.51 -8.10 -19.74
CA VAL A 90 -16.05 -8.16 -19.67
C VAL A 90 -15.58 -7.38 -18.45
N ALA A 91 -14.86 -8.04 -17.54
CA ALA A 91 -14.25 -7.40 -16.39
C ALA A 91 -12.91 -6.76 -16.78
N ILE A 92 -12.72 -5.49 -16.50
CA ILE A 92 -11.45 -4.79 -16.63
C ILE A 92 -10.65 -5.08 -15.37
N ARG A 93 -9.57 -5.85 -15.53
CA ARG A 93 -8.74 -6.25 -14.39
C ARG A 93 -7.92 -5.08 -13.86
N ASP A 94 -7.58 -5.15 -12.59
CA ASP A 94 -6.75 -4.15 -11.90
C ASP A 94 -5.32 -4.01 -12.46
N THR A 95 -4.86 -5.00 -13.21
CA THR A 95 -3.60 -4.97 -13.96
C THR A 95 -3.69 -4.22 -15.30
N THR A 96 -4.88 -3.81 -15.71
CA THR A 96 -5.09 -3.10 -16.99
C THR A 96 -4.52 -1.69 -16.92
N THR A 97 -3.71 -1.32 -17.92
CA THR A 97 -3.20 0.05 -18.08
C THR A 97 -4.29 0.96 -18.64
N ALA A 98 -4.20 2.26 -18.34
CA ALA A 98 -5.10 3.26 -18.95
C ALA A 98 -4.89 3.39 -20.48
N GLY A 99 -5.87 3.98 -21.15
CA GLY A 99 -5.87 4.24 -22.60
C GLY A 99 -6.66 3.24 -23.41
N ALA A 100 -6.66 3.43 -24.73
CA ALA A 100 -7.42 2.60 -25.67
C ALA A 100 -6.99 1.13 -25.65
N LYS A 101 -7.99 0.25 -25.63
CA LYS A 101 -7.86 -1.22 -25.71
C LYS A 101 -8.63 -1.72 -26.90
N ILE A 102 -8.06 -2.73 -27.55
CA ILE A 102 -8.71 -3.42 -28.66
C ILE A 102 -9.01 -4.85 -28.22
N LEU A 103 -10.28 -5.24 -28.31
CA LEU A 103 -10.74 -6.60 -28.00
C LEU A 103 -11.14 -7.26 -29.31
N PRO A 104 -10.29 -8.13 -29.89
CA PRO A 104 -10.60 -8.84 -31.12
C PRO A 104 -11.78 -9.80 -30.94
N VAL A 105 -12.70 -9.81 -31.90
CA VAL A 105 -13.82 -10.75 -31.95
C VAL A 105 -13.72 -11.61 -33.20
N GLN A 106 -13.84 -12.92 -33.03
CA GLN A 106 -13.92 -13.90 -34.11
C GLN A 106 -15.30 -14.55 -34.11
N ILE A 107 -15.92 -14.60 -35.26
CA ILE A 107 -17.27 -15.17 -35.47
C ILE A 107 -17.18 -16.24 -36.55
N LEU A 108 -17.55 -17.45 -36.22
CA LEU A 108 -17.75 -18.52 -37.19
C LEU A 108 -19.25 -18.67 -37.43
N ASP A 109 -19.69 -18.57 -38.70
CA ASP A 109 -21.08 -18.71 -39.06
C ASP A 109 -21.45 -20.16 -39.42
N GLU A 110 -22.78 -20.44 -39.57
CA GLU A 110 -23.30 -21.77 -39.94
C GLU A 110 -22.83 -22.23 -41.33
N SER A 111 -22.38 -21.32 -42.21
CA SER A 111 -21.81 -21.67 -43.52
C SER A 111 -20.36 -22.09 -43.45
N GLY A 112 -19.71 -21.88 -42.29
CA GLY A 112 -18.27 -22.12 -42.04
C GLY A 112 -17.41 -20.94 -42.50
N GLU A 113 -17.98 -19.76 -42.76
CA GLU A 113 -17.24 -18.53 -43.03
C GLU A 113 -16.84 -17.85 -41.72
N SER A 114 -15.61 -17.29 -41.66
CA SER A 114 -15.09 -16.59 -40.50
C SER A 114 -15.14 -15.07 -40.71
N HIS A 115 -15.74 -14.38 -39.75
CA HIS A 115 -15.84 -12.92 -39.72
C HIS A 115 -15.03 -12.40 -38.50
N THR A 116 -14.47 -11.18 -38.60
CA THR A 116 -13.71 -10.56 -37.51
C THR A 116 -14.17 -9.14 -37.27
N ALA A 117 -14.11 -8.68 -36.02
CA ALA A 117 -14.28 -7.29 -35.62
C ALA A 117 -13.25 -6.93 -34.53
N GLU A 118 -13.00 -5.65 -34.36
CA GLU A 118 -12.13 -5.11 -33.30
C GLU A 118 -13.00 -4.18 -32.45
N VAL A 119 -13.30 -4.60 -31.22
CA VAL A 119 -14.07 -3.78 -30.27
C VAL A 119 -13.13 -2.85 -29.54
N GLU A 120 -13.34 -1.55 -29.68
CA GLU A 120 -12.54 -0.52 -28.98
C GLU A 120 -13.19 -0.15 -27.65
N LEU A 121 -12.35 -0.01 -26.63
CA LEU A 121 -12.70 0.38 -25.28
C LEU A 121 -11.67 1.37 -24.73
N GLU A 122 -12.12 2.46 -24.13
CA GLU A 122 -11.23 3.37 -23.38
C GLU A 122 -11.20 3.01 -21.90
N VAL A 123 -10.00 2.79 -21.38
CA VAL A 123 -9.79 2.57 -19.95
C VAL A 123 -9.26 3.87 -19.33
N ALA A 124 -10.04 4.47 -18.43
CA ALA A 124 -9.71 5.72 -17.78
C ALA A 124 -8.48 5.60 -16.86
N THR A 125 -7.77 6.70 -16.69
CA THR A 125 -6.69 6.79 -15.69
C THR A 125 -7.29 6.78 -14.28
N ARG A 126 -6.53 6.19 -13.34
CA ARG A 126 -6.86 6.26 -11.91
C ARG A 126 -6.90 7.71 -11.44
N GLN A 127 -7.93 8.06 -10.68
CA GLN A 127 -8.11 9.40 -10.12
C GLN A 127 -8.20 9.34 -8.61
N VAL A 128 -7.50 10.26 -7.94
CA VAL A 128 -7.60 10.49 -6.50
C VAL A 128 -8.53 11.68 -6.28
N GLN A 129 -9.54 11.54 -5.43
CA GLN A 129 -10.56 12.57 -5.19
C GLN A 129 -10.40 13.27 -3.84
N ASP A 130 -9.99 12.54 -2.78
CA ASP A 130 -9.78 13.07 -1.43
C ASP A 130 -8.62 12.35 -0.72
N ASP A 131 -8.39 12.64 0.56
CA ASP A 131 -7.26 12.12 1.34
C ASP A 131 -7.29 10.58 1.51
N LEU A 132 -8.46 9.95 1.45
CA LEU A 132 -8.59 8.48 1.46
C LEU A 132 -8.64 7.86 0.07
N ASP A 133 -8.93 8.65 -0.95
CA ASP A 133 -9.14 8.19 -2.32
C ASP A 133 -7.86 8.27 -3.17
N PHE A 134 -6.71 7.96 -2.54
CA PHE A 134 -5.45 7.84 -3.25
C PHE A 134 -5.32 6.46 -3.90
N ASP A 135 -4.64 6.43 -5.05
CA ASP A 135 -4.36 5.18 -5.75
C ASP A 135 -3.49 4.23 -4.93
N TRP A 136 -3.70 2.93 -5.11
CA TRP A 136 -2.88 1.87 -4.50
C TRP A 136 -1.37 2.11 -4.62
N ASP A 137 -0.89 2.59 -5.78
CA ASP A 137 0.53 2.86 -6.04
C ASP A 137 1.09 3.97 -5.15
N GLU A 138 0.23 4.84 -4.61
CA GLU A 138 0.59 6.02 -3.80
C GLU A 138 0.66 5.70 -2.30
N ALA A 139 0.38 4.45 -1.91
CA ALA A 139 0.47 4.03 -0.52
C ALA A 139 1.90 4.22 0.01
N VAL A 140 1.99 4.89 1.16
CA VAL A 140 3.17 4.98 2.03
C VAL A 140 2.85 4.18 3.26
N ILE A 141 3.44 3.00 3.36
CA ILE A 141 3.05 1.98 4.32
C ILE A 141 3.94 2.04 5.55
N TYR A 142 3.33 2.11 6.73
CA TYR A 142 4.02 1.93 8.00
C TYR A 142 3.69 0.54 8.55
N PHE A 143 4.66 -0.34 8.60
CA PHE A 143 4.51 -1.71 9.08
C PHE A 143 4.92 -1.82 10.55
N MET A 144 4.04 -2.36 11.38
CA MET A 144 4.31 -2.61 12.80
C MET A 144 3.99 -4.04 13.21
N LEU A 145 4.77 -4.58 14.13
CA LEU A 145 4.35 -5.70 14.96
C LEU A 145 3.41 -5.14 16.02
N THR A 146 2.12 -5.51 15.97
CA THR A 146 1.09 -4.93 16.83
C THR A 146 1.45 -5.08 18.32
N ASP A 147 1.86 -6.27 18.73
CA ASP A 147 2.27 -6.60 20.11
C ASP A 147 3.46 -5.76 20.63
N ARG A 148 4.26 -5.17 19.75
CA ARG A 148 5.48 -4.44 20.09
C ARG A 148 5.34 -2.92 19.95
N PHE A 149 4.22 -2.44 19.46
CA PHE A 149 4.07 -1.02 19.13
C PHE A 149 3.67 -0.17 20.34
N MET A 150 2.52 -0.49 20.96
CA MET A 150 2.03 0.24 22.15
C MET A 150 0.99 -0.58 22.90
N ASP A 151 1.19 -0.78 24.20
CA ASP A 151 0.18 -1.32 25.13
C ASP A 151 -0.81 -0.21 25.51
N GLY A 152 -2.02 -0.29 24.99
CA GLY A 152 -3.11 0.68 25.23
C GLY A 152 -4.14 0.18 26.25
N ASP A 153 -4.35 -1.13 26.37
CA ASP A 153 -5.25 -1.75 27.32
C ASP A 153 -4.58 -2.88 28.12
N PRO A 154 -3.92 -2.58 29.24
CA PRO A 154 -3.25 -3.59 30.04
C PRO A 154 -4.16 -4.74 30.56
N SER A 155 -5.47 -4.67 30.35
CA SER A 155 -6.39 -5.74 30.79
C SER A 155 -6.40 -6.94 29.85
N ASN A 156 -5.89 -6.79 28.61
CA ASN A 156 -5.81 -7.85 27.59
C ASN A 156 -4.41 -8.48 27.45
N ASN A 157 -3.43 -8.12 28.30
CA ASN A 157 -2.04 -8.57 28.16
C ASN A 157 -1.84 -10.07 28.48
N ASP A 158 -2.71 -10.69 29.27
CA ASP A 158 -2.61 -12.11 29.67
C ASP A 158 -4.01 -12.74 29.85
N PRO A 159 -4.85 -12.76 28.81
CA PRO A 159 -6.26 -13.15 28.92
C PRO A 159 -6.45 -14.63 29.26
N ASN A 160 -5.54 -15.50 28.82
CA ASN A 160 -5.63 -16.95 28.91
C ASN A 160 -4.58 -17.57 29.86
N GLY A 161 -3.74 -16.74 30.52
CA GLY A 161 -2.62 -17.17 31.36
C GLY A 161 -1.39 -17.57 30.54
N GLU A 162 -1.24 -16.98 29.38
CA GLU A 162 -0.02 -16.99 28.61
C GLU A 162 1.03 -16.13 29.31
N LYS A 163 2.24 -16.20 28.83
CA LYS A 163 3.30 -15.42 29.46
C LYS A 163 3.37 -14.01 28.89
N TYR A 164 2.81 -13.02 29.60
CA TYR A 164 3.15 -11.61 29.43
C TYR A 164 4.46 -11.33 30.17
N ASP A 165 5.54 -11.03 29.45
CA ASP A 165 6.86 -10.80 30.04
C ASP A 165 7.78 -10.04 29.08
N THR A 166 7.77 -8.72 29.14
CA THR A 166 8.58 -7.83 28.29
C THR A 166 10.11 -8.03 28.42
N SER A 167 10.55 -8.91 29.29
CA SER A 167 11.97 -9.29 29.37
C SER A 167 12.36 -10.50 28.52
N HIS A 168 11.39 -11.10 27.81
CA HIS A 168 11.60 -12.27 26.95
C HIS A 168 11.05 -12.03 25.55
N ALA A 169 11.88 -12.08 24.55
CA ALA A 169 11.57 -11.73 23.16
C ALA A 169 10.39 -12.49 22.55
N GLU A 170 10.19 -13.75 22.90
CA GLU A 170 9.19 -14.64 22.28
C GLU A 170 7.91 -14.78 23.15
N THR A 171 7.60 -13.78 23.97
CA THR A 171 6.39 -13.69 24.80
C THR A 171 5.54 -12.48 24.35
N TYR A 172 4.32 -12.36 24.89
CA TYR A 172 3.50 -11.17 24.67
C TYR A 172 4.05 -9.98 25.43
N HIS A 173 4.03 -8.79 24.79
CA HIS A 173 4.43 -7.51 25.36
C HIS A 173 3.27 -6.51 25.48
N GLY A 174 2.08 -6.86 25.00
CA GLY A 174 0.82 -6.17 25.28
C GLY A 174 0.43 -5.10 24.28
N GLY A 175 1.16 -4.92 23.18
CA GLY A 175 0.73 -4.00 22.13
C GLY A 175 -0.58 -4.46 21.48
N ASP A 176 -1.53 -3.53 21.27
CA ASP A 176 -2.91 -3.84 20.94
C ASP A 176 -3.56 -2.75 20.04
N PHE A 177 -4.83 -2.94 19.65
CA PHE A 177 -5.57 -1.98 18.83
C PHE A 177 -5.76 -0.64 19.55
N GLN A 178 -5.97 -0.65 20.88
CA GLN A 178 -6.12 0.59 21.63
C GLN A 178 -4.81 1.39 21.62
N GLY A 179 -3.66 0.73 21.74
CA GLY A 179 -2.34 1.36 21.64
C GLY A 179 -2.10 1.99 20.28
N ILE A 180 -2.53 1.33 19.19
CA ILE A 180 -2.48 1.94 17.84
C ILE A 180 -3.38 3.16 17.77
N ILE A 181 -4.62 3.08 18.27
CA ILE A 181 -5.56 4.21 18.33
C ILE A 181 -4.94 5.41 19.06
N ASP A 182 -4.31 5.17 20.20
CA ASP A 182 -3.69 6.20 21.03
C ASP A 182 -2.48 6.88 20.35
N ARG A 183 -1.93 6.26 19.30
CA ARG A 183 -0.76 6.72 18.53
C ARG A 183 -1.05 7.12 17.08
N LEU A 184 -2.31 7.16 16.67
CA LEU A 184 -2.68 7.57 15.31
C LEU A 184 -2.25 9.00 14.99
N ASP A 185 -2.27 9.93 15.97
CA ASP A 185 -1.80 11.30 15.76
C ASP A 185 -0.29 11.33 15.42
N TYR A 186 0.51 10.47 16.06
CA TYR A 186 1.93 10.32 15.74
C TYR A 186 2.15 9.83 14.29
N LEU A 187 1.36 8.85 13.85
CA LEU A 187 1.46 8.30 12.49
C LEU A 187 1.01 9.30 11.42
N ASP A 188 -0.01 10.11 11.70
CA ASP A 188 -0.45 11.22 10.84
C ASP A 188 0.62 12.32 10.78
N GLU A 189 1.20 12.74 11.92
CA GLU A 189 2.28 13.71 11.99
C GLU A 189 3.56 13.23 11.30
N LEU A 190 3.84 11.92 11.32
CA LEU A 190 4.95 11.33 10.56
C LEU A 190 4.71 11.46 9.05
N GLY A 191 3.46 11.38 8.61
CA GLY A 191 3.05 11.60 7.22
C GLY A 191 2.80 10.32 6.41
N VAL A 192 2.58 9.18 7.07
CA VAL A 192 2.17 7.93 6.41
C VAL A 192 0.68 7.95 6.08
N ASN A 193 0.25 7.19 5.08
CA ASN A 193 -1.15 7.13 4.66
C ASN A 193 -1.73 5.70 4.70
N THR A 194 -0.93 4.73 5.09
CA THR A 194 -1.36 3.33 5.22
C THR A 194 -0.62 2.69 6.39
N ILE A 195 -1.33 2.04 7.31
CA ILE A 195 -0.75 1.22 8.38
C ILE A 195 -0.93 -0.26 8.03
N TRP A 196 0.14 -1.03 8.16
CA TRP A 196 0.12 -2.48 8.05
C TRP A 196 0.36 -3.07 9.45
N ILE A 197 -0.63 -3.82 9.95
CA ILE A 197 -0.61 -4.53 11.23
C ILE A 197 -0.48 -6.04 11.01
N THR A 198 0.11 -6.73 11.98
CA THR A 198 0.21 -8.21 12.00
C THR A 198 -1.17 -8.87 11.99
N PRO A 199 -1.26 -10.20 11.70
CA PRO A 199 -2.55 -10.89 11.64
C PRO A 199 -3.37 -10.70 12.91
N ILE A 200 -4.69 -10.54 12.73
CA ILE A 200 -5.63 -10.18 13.81
C ILE A 200 -6.41 -11.38 14.37
N VAL A 201 -6.27 -12.54 13.74
CA VAL A 201 -7.03 -13.74 14.08
C VAL A 201 -6.48 -14.43 15.31
N ASP A 202 -7.33 -15.15 16.05
CA ASP A 202 -7.02 -15.82 17.30
C ASP A 202 -5.91 -16.87 17.14
N ASN A 203 -4.81 -16.72 17.88
CA ASN A 203 -3.61 -17.54 17.82
C ASN A 203 -3.60 -18.65 18.87
N VAL A 204 -2.68 -19.61 18.72
CA VAL A 204 -2.49 -20.66 19.70
C VAL A 204 -1.92 -20.11 21.01
N ASP A 205 -2.52 -20.52 22.14
CA ASP A 205 -2.22 -19.99 23.48
C ASP A 205 -1.12 -20.76 24.22
N HIS A 206 -0.60 -21.84 23.64
CA HIS A 206 0.35 -22.70 24.32
C HIS A 206 1.80 -22.27 24.01
N ASN A 207 2.67 -22.53 25.00
CA ASN A 207 4.11 -22.40 24.79
C ASN A 207 4.62 -23.49 23.83
N HIS A 208 4.95 -23.12 22.60
CA HIS A 208 5.50 -24.06 21.60
C HIS A 208 6.83 -24.71 22.04
N ARG A 209 7.59 -24.03 22.91
CA ARG A 209 8.85 -24.55 23.47
C ARG A 209 8.68 -25.35 24.78
N HIS A 210 7.48 -25.81 25.10
CA HIS A 210 7.27 -26.57 26.32
C HIS A 210 8.33 -27.66 26.51
N GLY A 211 9.01 -27.64 27.66
CA GLY A 211 10.08 -28.59 27.99
C GLY A 211 11.45 -28.30 27.37
N LYS A 212 11.58 -27.21 26.60
CA LYS A 212 12.85 -26.67 26.08
C LYS A 212 13.25 -25.41 26.83
N GLU A 213 14.45 -24.89 26.60
CA GLU A 213 14.88 -23.61 27.14
C GLU A 213 14.14 -22.45 26.48
N GLY A 214 13.69 -21.49 27.28
CA GLY A 214 12.92 -20.32 26.82
C GLY A 214 11.41 -20.58 26.70
N ALA A 215 10.69 -19.59 26.21
CA ALA A 215 9.27 -19.63 25.90
C ALA A 215 9.06 -19.10 24.48
N GLN A 216 8.01 -19.55 23.80
CA GLN A 216 7.64 -19.07 22.47
C GLN A 216 6.12 -19.17 22.31
N TYR A 217 5.50 -18.00 22.10
CA TYR A 217 4.06 -17.82 21.95
C TYR A 217 3.72 -17.15 20.62
N GLY A 218 2.44 -17.10 20.27
CA GLY A 218 1.92 -16.58 19.02
C GLY A 218 1.80 -15.04 18.92
N TYR A 219 2.55 -14.27 19.73
CA TYR A 219 2.47 -12.80 19.81
C TYR A 219 2.51 -12.06 18.46
N HIS A 220 3.12 -12.67 17.48
CA HIS A 220 3.27 -12.13 16.14
C HIS A 220 2.06 -12.31 15.21
N GLY A 221 1.07 -13.10 15.61
CA GLY A 221 -0.18 -13.30 14.86
C GLY A 221 -0.19 -14.40 13.79
N TYR A 222 0.95 -15.07 13.51
CA TYR A 222 1.06 -16.02 12.38
C TYR A 222 0.68 -17.47 12.74
N TRP A 223 0.23 -17.75 13.97
CA TRP A 223 -0.10 -19.11 14.43
C TRP A 223 -1.58 -19.27 14.77
N ALA A 224 -2.44 -19.01 13.77
CA ALA A 224 -3.88 -19.03 13.95
C ALA A 224 -4.42 -20.39 14.46
N LYS A 225 -5.33 -20.32 15.45
CA LYS A 225 -6.18 -21.43 15.90
C LYS A 225 -7.64 -21.24 15.50
N ASP A 226 -8.11 -20.00 15.35
CA ASP A 226 -9.47 -19.69 14.91
C ASP A 226 -9.46 -18.47 13.97
N PHE A 227 -9.75 -18.68 12.69
CA PHE A 227 -9.76 -17.62 11.67
C PHE A 227 -11.00 -16.72 11.72
N THR A 228 -11.95 -17.00 12.61
CA THR A 228 -13.25 -16.31 12.69
C THR A 228 -13.36 -15.36 13.87
N LYS A 229 -12.33 -15.26 14.71
CA LYS A 229 -12.29 -14.42 15.90
C LYS A 229 -11.06 -13.51 15.90
N ILE A 230 -11.19 -12.36 16.56
CA ILE A 230 -10.07 -11.51 16.96
C ILE A 230 -9.29 -12.21 18.08
N ASP A 231 -7.97 -12.11 18.03
CA ASP A 231 -7.10 -12.51 19.14
C ASP A 231 -7.35 -11.62 20.37
N GLU A 232 -7.61 -12.21 21.51
CA GLU A 232 -7.97 -11.49 22.74
C GLU A 232 -6.87 -10.56 23.24
N HIS A 233 -5.59 -10.82 22.88
CA HIS A 233 -4.46 -9.94 23.20
C HIS A 233 -4.50 -8.62 22.44
N LEU A 234 -5.18 -8.57 21.29
CA LEU A 234 -5.28 -7.37 20.48
C LEU A 234 -6.49 -6.50 20.83
N GLY A 235 -7.45 -7.05 21.59
CA GLY A 235 -8.71 -6.40 21.92
C GLY A 235 -9.92 -7.15 21.37
N ASP A 236 -10.96 -6.42 21.01
CA ASP A 236 -12.19 -6.98 20.46
C ASP A 236 -12.59 -6.37 19.10
N LEU A 237 -13.66 -6.90 18.51
CA LEU A 237 -14.14 -6.45 17.20
C LEU A 237 -14.58 -4.98 17.20
N GLU A 238 -15.13 -4.48 18.30
CA GLU A 238 -15.59 -3.09 18.39
C GLU A 238 -14.38 -2.13 18.45
N THR A 239 -13.35 -2.47 19.21
CA THR A 239 -12.09 -1.71 19.24
C THR A 239 -11.40 -1.75 17.87
N PHE A 240 -11.46 -2.89 17.17
CA PHE A 240 -10.92 -2.98 15.81
C PHE A 240 -11.67 -2.07 14.82
N LYS A 241 -13.00 -2.01 14.89
CA LYS A 241 -13.80 -1.09 14.09
C LYS A 241 -13.52 0.38 14.44
N GLU A 242 -13.31 0.67 15.73
CA GLU A 242 -12.91 2.01 16.16
C GLU A 242 -11.54 2.41 15.58
N LEU A 243 -10.58 1.48 15.52
CA LEU A 243 -9.30 1.69 14.86
C LEU A 243 -9.48 2.06 13.39
N ILE A 244 -10.33 1.34 12.65
CA ILE A 244 -10.63 1.63 11.23
C ILE A 244 -11.19 3.06 11.10
N ASP A 245 -12.25 3.39 11.84
CA ASP A 245 -12.89 4.69 11.75
C ASP A 245 -11.93 5.84 12.09
N LYS A 246 -11.11 5.68 13.14
CA LYS A 246 -10.16 6.73 13.57
C LYS A 246 -8.95 6.88 12.64
N ALA A 247 -8.50 5.80 12.03
CA ALA A 247 -7.47 5.84 10.99
C ALA A 247 -8.00 6.58 9.75
N HIS A 248 -9.21 6.26 9.31
CA HIS A 248 -9.86 6.91 8.18
C HIS A 248 -10.14 8.40 8.43
N ASP A 249 -10.48 8.80 9.67
CA ASP A 249 -10.61 10.22 10.03
C ASP A 249 -9.34 11.04 9.81
N ARG A 250 -8.17 10.38 9.70
CA ARG A 250 -6.84 10.98 9.43
C ARG A 250 -6.34 10.75 8.01
N GLY A 251 -7.17 10.18 7.12
CA GLY A 251 -6.75 9.81 5.77
C GLY A 251 -5.77 8.63 5.73
N ILE A 252 -5.75 7.80 6.77
CA ILE A 252 -4.88 6.63 6.88
C ILE A 252 -5.70 5.36 6.60
N LYS A 253 -5.29 4.56 5.62
CA LYS A 253 -5.89 3.26 5.29
C LYS A 253 -5.30 2.15 6.15
N LEU A 254 -6.10 1.12 6.41
CA LEU A 254 -5.70 -0.04 7.20
C LEU A 254 -5.41 -1.25 6.30
N MET A 255 -4.19 -1.77 6.41
CA MET A 255 -3.75 -3.03 5.81
C MET A 255 -3.59 -4.08 6.92
N VAL A 256 -4.26 -5.21 6.75
CA VAL A 256 -4.17 -6.35 7.68
C VAL A 256 -3.33 -7.45 7.03
N ASP A 257 -2.45 -8.06 7.82
CA ASP A 257 -1.73 -9.27 7.39
C ASP A 257 -2.65 -10.48 7.46
N VAL A 258 -2.59 -11.34 6.45
CA VAL A 258 -3.43 -12.55 6.38
C VAL A 258 -2.61 -13.78 5.98
N VAL A 259 -2.86 -14.87 6.67
CA VAL A 259 -2.20 -16.16 6.43
C VAL A 259 -3.23 -17.16 5.91
N LEU A 260 -3.06 -17.62 4.66
CA LEU A 260 -3.92 -18.63 4.06
C LEU A 260 -3.27 -20.01 4.02
N ASN A 261 -1.95 -20.09 4.16
CA ASN A 261 -1.18 -21.31 3.95
C ASN A 261 -1.28 -22.32 5.10
N HIS A 262 -1.34 -21.86 6.36
CA HIS A 262 -1.15 -22.74 7.53
C HIS A 262 -1.93 -22.27 8.76
N THR A 263 -2.01 -23.16 9.75
CA THR A 263 -2.48 -22.88 11.10
C THR A 263 -1.30 -22.80 12.07
N GLY A 264 -1.55 -22.44 13.32
CA GLY A 264 -0.59 -22.56 14.42
C GLY A 264 -0.20 -24.01 14.70
N TYR A 265 0.83 -24.19 15.51
CA TYR A 265 1.27 -25.51 15.95
C TYR A 265 0.21 -26.20 16.82
N GLY A 266 0.16 -27.53 16.76
CA GLY A 266 -0.73 -28.33 17.59
C GLY A 266 -2.16 -28.50 17.06
N MET A 267 -2.47 -27.97 15.87
CA MET A 267 -3.83 -27.97 15.29
C MET A 267 -4.19 -29.23 14.51
N LYS A 268 -3.27 -30.19 14.29
CA LYS A 268 -3.61 -31.49 13.71
C LYS A 268 -4.30 -32.37 14.73
N MET A 269 -5.31 -33.15 14.33
CA MET A 269 -5.99 -34.16 15.19
C MET A 269 -5.04 -35.22 15.78
N THR A 270 -3.85 -35.37 15.21
CA THR A 270 -2.81 -36.29 15.71
C THR A 270 -1.90 -35.65 16.75
N ASP A 271 -1.94 -34.32 16.91
CA ASP A 271 -1.10 -33.63 17.87
C ASP A 271 -1.64 -33.78 19.29
N THR A 272 -0.72 -33.93 20.22
CA THR A 272 -1.07 -34.16 21.64
C THR A 272 -0.28 -33.24 22.55
N GLY A 273 -0.98 -32.47 23.36
CA GLY A 273 -0.41 -31.52 24.34
C GLY A 273 -0.26 -32.10 25.76
N VAL A 274 0.18 -33.31 25.91
CA VAL A 274 0.29 -33.92 27.26
C VAL A 274 1.25 -33.13 28.15
N GLY A 275 0.70 -32.45 29.17
CA GLY A 275 1.46 -31.63 30.10
C GLY A 275 1.75 -30.20 29.58
N ILE A 276 1.18 -29.81 28.46
CA ILE A 276 1.25 -28.45 27.93
C ILE A 276 -0.05 -27.71 28.30
N SER A 277 0.07 -26.57 28.98
CA SER A 277 -1.08 -25.69 29.27
C SER A 277 -1.57 -25.02 27.98
N ASN A 278 -2.87 -24.80 27.88
CA ASN A 278 -3.52 -24.09 26.78
C ASN A 278 -3.23 -24.71 25.39
N PHE A 279 -2.89 -26.00 25.35
CA PHE A 279 -2.73 -26.72 24.09
C PHE A 279 -4.10 -26.87 23.40
N PRO A 280 -4.18 -26.75 22.06
CA PRO A 280 -5.43 -26.85 21.33
C PRO A 280 -6.27 -28.08 21.75
N THR A 281 -7.54 -27.84 22.03
CA THR A 281 -8.50 -28.88 22.41
C THR A 281 -8.87 -29.76 21.21
N PRO A 282 -9.37 -31.01 21.43
CA PRO A 282 -9.87 -31.83 20.32
C PRO A 282 -11.01 -31.15 19.51
N GLU A 283 -11.78 -30.28 20.14
CA GLU A 283 -12.86 -29.52 19.51
C GLU A 283 -12.30 -28.45 18.56
N GLU A 284 -11.25 -27.73 18.95
CA GLU A 284 -10.56 -26.76 18.11
C GLU A 284 -9.83 -27.47 16.97
N GLN A 285 -9.10 -28.54 17.23
CA GLN A 285 -8.45 -29.35 16.20
C GLN A 285 -9.45 -29.91 15.17
N ALA A 286 -10.67 -30.29 15.60
CA ALA A 286 -11.70 -30.85 14.74
C ALA A 286 -12.24 -29.89 13.69
N VAL A 287 -12.07 -28.58 13.89
CA VAL A 287 -12.40 -27.55 12.86
C VAL A 287 -11.60 -27.79 11.59
N PHE A 288 -10.37 -28.27 11.73
CA PHE A 288 -9.43 -28.48 10.62
C PHE A 288 -9.31 -29.94 10.18
N ASP A 289 -10.17 -30.85 10.70
CA ASP A 289 -10.13 -32.29 10.35
C ASP A 289 -10.32 -32.48 8.83
N GLY A 290 -9.35 -33.18 8.23
CA GLY A 290 -9.31 -33.39 6.78
C GLY A 290 -8.92 -32.16 5.94
N MET A 291 -8.55 -31.03 6.55
CA MET A 291 -8.10 -29.83 5.84
C MET A 291 -6.60 -29.65 5.87
N LEU A 292 -5.91 -30.23 6.86
CA LEU A 292 -4.47 -30.07 7.03
C LEU A 292 -3.69 -31.22 6.38
N ARG A 293 -2.52 -30.91 5.87
CA ARG A 293 -1.63 -31.85 5.16
C ARG A 293 -1.02 -32.85 6.13
N GLU A 294 -1.35 -34.14 5.98
CA GLU A 294 -0.79 -35.21 6.80
C GLU A 294 0.63 -35.61 6.39
N ASN A 295 0.94 -35.52 5.09
CA ASN A 295 2.19 -35.99 4.50
C ASN A 295 2.85 -34.84 3.71
N ALA A 296 3.47 -33.90 4.43
CA ALA A 296 4.20 -32.80 3.82
C ALA A 296 5.47 -33.27 3.11
N LEU A 297 5.73 -32.71 1.92
CA LEU A 297 6.94 -32.99 1.16
C LEU A 297 8.04 -31.98 1.55
N SER A 298 9.01 -32.43 2.32
CA SER A 298 10.12 -31.58 2.78
C SER A 298 10.79 -30.84 1.64
N GLY A 299 10.90 -29.53 1.74
CA GLY A 299 11.55 -28.65 0.76
C GLY A 299 10.72 -28.39 -0.52
N HIS A 300 9.46 -28.79 -0.55
CA HIS A 300 8.55 -28.46 -1.64
C HIS A 300 7.74 -27.21 -1.28
N ASP A 301 7.76 -26.18 -2.12
CA ASP A 301 7.12 -24.90 -1.80
C ASP A 301 5.62 -25.06 -1.48
N VAL A 302 4.84 -25.70 -2.33
CA VAL A 302 3.37 -25.83 -2.18
C VAL A 302 2.94 -27.06 -1.35
N LEU A 303 3.63 -28.19 -1.51
CA LEU A 303 3.26 -29.46 -0.83
C LEU A 303 4.07 -29.69 0.45
N GLY A 304 4.83 -28.71 0.90
CA GLY A 304 5.60 -28.71 2.13
C GLY A 304 4.86 -28.08 3.30
N GLU A 305 5.58 -27.96 4.41
CA GLU A 305 5.21 -27.17 5.57
C GLU A 305 6.31 -26.15 5.84
N VAL A 306 5.91 -24.89 6.00
CA VAL A 306 6.83 -23.80 6.34
C VAL A 306 7.16 -23.94 7.84
N TYR A 307 8.41 -24.15 8.16
CA TYR A 307 8.89 -24.34 9.55
C TYR A 307 8.13 -25.41 10.35
N GLY A 308 7.46 -26.36 9.69
CA GLY A 308 6.67 -27.41 10.33
C GLY A 308 5.29 -26.97 10.80
N LEU A 309 4.83 -25.78 10.40
CA LEU A 309 3.46 -25.32 10.62
C LEU A 309 2.47 -26.16 9.81
N PRO A 310 1.35 -26.60 10.39
CA PRO A 310 0.36 -27.43 9.70
C PRO A 310 -0.23 -26.71 8.48
N ALA A 311 0.17 -27.10 7.28
CA ALA A 311 -0.25 -26.48 6.03
C ALA A 311 -1.61 -27.04 5.56
N PHE A 312 -2.46 -26.18 4.99
CA PHE A 312 -3.71 -26.58 4.36
C PHE A 312 -3.47 -27.35 3.04
N ILE A 313 -4.38 -28.26 2.71
CA ILE A 313 -4.42 -28.94 1.40
C ILE A 313 -5.22 -28.09 0.40
N SER A 314 -4.71 -26.91 0.11
CA SER A 314 -5.39 -25.87 -0.69
C SER A 314 -5.63 -26.25 -2.16
N GLU A 315 -4.95 -27.32 -2.65
CA GLU A 315 -5.26 -27.96 -3.92
C GLU A 315 -6.67 -28.56 -3.98
N GLU A 316 -7.24 -28.90 -2.81
CA GLU A 316 -8.63 -29.39 -2.72
C GLU A 316 -9.63 -28.23 -2.71
N PRO A 317 -10.54 -28.13 -3.70
CA PRO A 317 -11.43 -26.97 -3.85
C PRO A 317 -12.27 -26.65 -2.62
N ALA A 318 -12.70 -27.67 -1.83
CA ALA A 318 -13.49 -27.45 -0.62
C ALA A 318 -12.68 -26.76 0.47
N VAL A 319 -11.39 -27.15 0.62
CA VAL A 319 -10.48 -26.54 1.59
C VAL A 319 -10.12 -25.14 1.16
N ARG A 320 -9.74 -24.96 -0.11
CA ARG A 320 -9.45 -23.66 -0.69
C ARG A 320 -10.60 -22.66 -0.48
N ASN A 321 -11.82 -23.07 -0.80
CA ASN A 321 -12.98 -22.20 -0.64
C ASN A 321 -13.20 -21.80 0.83
N GLN A 322 -12.98 -22.72 1.76
CA GLN A 322 -13.16 -22.44 3.19
C GLN A 322 -12.12 -21.45 3.73
N ILE A 323 -10.84 -21.61 3.38
CA ILE A 323 -9.81 -20.67 3.85
C ILE A 323 -9.97 -19.29 3.20
N VAL A 324 -10.41 -19.25 1.95
CA VAL A 324 -10.74 -18.01 1.26
C VAL A 324 -11.93 -17.31 1.91
N GLU A 325 -13.01 -18.06 2.23
CA GLU A 325 -14.20 -17.56 2.94
C GLU A 325 -13.81 -16.94 4.29
N TRP A 326 -13.07 -17.66 5.14
CA TRP A 326 -12.64 -17.13 6.44
C TRP A 326 -11.93 -15.77 6.36
N GLN A 327 -11.07 -15.59 5.37
CA GLN A 327 -10.32 -14.33 5.24
C GLN A 327 -11.17 -13.23 4.58
N THR A 328 -12.04 -13.60 3.63
CA THR A 328 -12.92 -12.61 2.96
C THR A 328 -14.00 -12.09 3.89
N ASP A 329 -14.52 -12.93 4.77
CA ASP A 329 -15.58 -12.57 5.73
C ASP A 329 -15.16 -11.41 6.64
N TRP A 330 -13.87 -11.21 6.88
CA TRP A 330 -13.37 -10.09 7.67
C TRP A 330 -13.75 -8.71 7.08
N LEU A 331 -13.95 -8.60 5.76
CA LEU A 331 -14.41 -7.34 5.16
C LEU A 331 -15.83 -6.96 5.61
N GLU A 332 -16.70 -7.94 5.86
CA GLU A 332 -18.05 -7.68 6.38
C GLU A 332 -18.08 -7.68 7.93
N LEU A 333 -17.30 -8.52 8.60
CA LEU A 333 -17.22 -8.56 10.07
C LEU A 333 -16.67 -7.25 10.65
N ALA A 334 -15.60 -6.72 10.02
CA ALA A 334 -14.95 -5.48 10.41
C ALA A 334 -15.67 -4.22 9.93
N LYS A 335 -16.79 -4.36 9.21
CA LYS A 335 -17.52 -3.21 8.70
C LYS A 335 -18.06 -2.35 9.82
N THR A 336 -17.70 -1.07 9.79
CA THR A 336 -18.11 -0.08 10.78
C THR A 336 -19.54 0.41 10.52
N ASP A 337 -20.10 1.13 11.47
CA ASP A 337 -21.42 1.78 11.30
C ASP A 337 -21.43 2.84 10.18
N ARG A 338 -20.25 3.38 9.81
CA ARG A 338 -20.09 4.29 8.67
C ARG A 338 -20.02 3.57 7.33
N GLY A 339 -19.83 2.25 7.34
CA GLY A 339 -19.66 1.43 6.17
C GLY A 339 -18.20 1.21 5.76
N ASP A 340 -17.26 1.78 6.50
CA ASP A 340 -15.83 1.55 6.33
C ASP A 340 -15.43 0.14 6.74
N THR A 341 -14.35 -0.38 6.18
CA THR A 341 -13.81 -1.70 6.51
C THR A 341 -12.32 -1.74 6.18
N ILE A 342 -11.67 -2.89 6.36
CA ILE A 342 -10.27 -3.12 5.97
C ILE A 342 -10.06 -2.69 4.52
N ASP A 343 -8.96 -1.98 4.25
CA ASP A 343 -8.68 -1.45 2.91
C ASP A 343 -7.84 -2.39 2.07
N TYR A 344 -6.85 -3.04 2.68
CA TYR A 344 -5.85 -3.84 1.98
C TYR A 344 -5.50 -5.09 2.78
N PHE A 345 -5.00 -6.12 2.09
CA PHE A 345 -4.32 -7.23 2.73
C PHE A 345 -2.84 -7.28 2.31
N ARG A 346 -1.96 -7.53 3.28
CA ARG A 346 -0.68 -8.16 3.04
C ARG A 346 -0.88 -9.67 3.15
N VAL A 347 -0.45 -10.41 2.16
CA VAL A 347 -0.67 -11.86 2.08
C VAL A 347 0.66 -12.58 2.31
N ASP A 348 0.68 -13.31 3.42
CA ASP A 348 1.83 -14.08 3.86
C ASP A 348 2.09 -15.29 2.95
N THR A 349 3.37 -15.64 2.77
CA THR A 349 3.84 -16.91 2.18
C THR A 349 3.20 -17.32 0.84
N ILE A 350 2.95 -16.35 -0.07
CA ILE A 350 2.17 -16.60 -1.30
C ILE A 350 2.76 -17.67 -2.23
N LYS A 351 4.07 -17.93 -2.20
CA LYS A 351 4.72 -18.96 -3.01
C LYS A 351 4.43 -20.38 -2.53
N HIS A 352 3.84 -20.53 -1.33
CA HIS A 352 3.55 -21.80 -0.70
C HIS A 352 2.13 -22.33 -0.96
N MET A 353 1.42 -21.70 -1.91
CA MET A 353 0.08 -22.10 -2.31
C MET A 353 -0.08 -22.08 -3.83
N GLU A 354 -1.08 -22.78 -4.35
CA GLU A 354 -1.38 -22.81 -5.77
C GLU A 354 -1.95 -21.49 -6.27
N ASP A 355 -1.68 -21.19 -7.54
CA ASP A 355 -2.18 -19.99 -8.24
C ASP A 355 -3.70 -19.87 -8.17
N GLU A 356 -4.43 -20.98 -8.24
CA GLU A 356 -5.89 -21.05 -8.17
C GLU A 356 -6.44 -20.49 -6.86
N THR A 357 -5.68 -20.59 -5.76
CA THR A 357 -6.07 -20.00 -4.47
C THR A 357 -6.08 -18.49 -4.56
N TRP A 358 -5.07 -17.90 -5.19
CA TRP A 358 -4.97 -16.44 -5.33
C TRP A 358 -6.03 -15.87 -6.24
N TYR A 359 -6.37 -16.56 -7.33
CA TYR A 359 -7.51 -16.15 -8.18
C TYR A 359 -8.84 -16.24 -7.44
N ALA A 360 -9.06 -17.33 -6.69
CA ALA A 360 -10.27 -17.48 -5.89
C ALA A 360 -10.38 -16.38 -4.83
N PHE A 361 -9.28 -16.11 -4.11
CA PHE A 361 -9.24 -15.10 -3.07
C PHE A 361 -9.51 -13.71 -3.63
N LYS A 362 -8.79 -13.30 -4.68
CA LYS A 362 -9.01 -12.01 -5.35
C LYS A 362 -10.45 -11.85 -5.83
N ASN A 363 -11.04 -12.90 -6.39
CA ASN A 363 -12.42 -12.88 -6.88
C ASN A 363 -13.42 -12.67 -5.73
N GLU A 364 -13.27 -13.36 -4.61
CA GLU A 364 -14.18 -13.20 -3.47
C GLU A 364 -14.02 -11.80 -2.83
N LEU A 365 -12.80 -11.32 -2.62
CA LEU A 365 -12.53 -9.98 -2.09
C LEU A 365 -13.17 -8.88 -2.96
N THR A 366 -13.01 -8.96 -4.28
CA THR A 366 -13.53 -7.94 -5.20
C THR A 366 -15.05 -8.01 -5.40
N LYS A 367 -15.71 -9.09 -5.01
CA LYS A 367 -17.18 -9.11 -4.90
C LYS A 367 -17.68 -8.24 -3.75
N VAL A 368 -16.94 -8.20 -2.63
CA VAL A 368 -17.29 -7.42 -1.45
C VAL A 368 -16.83 -5.96 -1.62
N LYS A 369 -15.56 -5.75 -2.00
CA LYS A 369 -14.95 -4.43 -2.21
C LYS A 369 -14.24 -4.44 -3.57
N PRO A 370 -14.85 -3.89 -4.64
CA PRO A 370 -14.36 -4.02 -6.02
C PRO A 370 -12.93 -3.52 -6.25
N ASP A 371 -12.50 -2.51 -5.51
CA ASP A 371 -11.17 -1.91 -5.58
C ASP A 371 -10.15 -2.50 -4.58
N PHE A 372 -10.50 -3.60 -3.90
CA PHE A 372 -9.64 -4.22 -2.88
C PHE A 372 -8.29 -4.66 -3.46
N LYS A 373 -7.21 -4.33 -2.76
CA LYS A 373 -5.83 -4.59 -3.18
C LYS A 373 -5.08 -5.49 -2.22
N MET A 374 -4.10 -6.21 -2.78
CA MET A 374 -3.23 -7.12 -2.02
C MET A 374 -1.77 -6.88 -2.35
N ILE A 375 -0.92 -6.88 -1.32
CA ILE A 375 0.53 -7.02 -1.46
C ILE A 375 0.95 -8.40 -0.98
N GLY A 376 1.66 -9.14 -1.82
CA GLY A 376 2.06 -10.50 -1.53
C GLY A 376 3.51 -10.62 -1.05
N GLU A 377 3.74 -11.49 -0.07
CA GLU A 377 5.07 -11.92 0.28
C GLU A 377 5.48 -13.14 -0.55
N SER A 378 6.32 -12.90 -1.55
CA SER A 378 7.07 -13.96 -2.23
C SER A 378 8.53 -13.80 -1.88
N TRP A 379 9.04 -14.60 -0.97
CA TRP A 379 10.42 -14.47 -0.46
C TRP A 379 11.45 -14.42 -1.59
N GLY A 380 12.20 -13.31 -1.64
CA GLY A 380 13.19 -13.03 -2.68
C GLY A 380 12.60 -12.42 -3.96
N ALA A 381 11.35 -11.99 -3.96
CA ALA A 381 10.78 -11.24 -5.08
C ALA A 381 11.46 -9.88 -5.24
N SER A 382 11.58 -9.44 -6.49
CA SER A 382 12.18 -8.17 -6.87
C SER A 382 11.75 -7.77 -8.28
N PHE A 383 12.20 -6.62 -8.75
CA PHE A 383 11.96 -6.18 -10.13
C PHE A 383 12.51 -7.16 -11.18
N ASN A 384 13.53 -7.98 -10.85
CA ASN A 384 14.09 -9.01 -11.71
C ASN A 384 13.37 -10.36 -11.57
N ASN A 385 12.66 -10.57 -10.47
CA ASN A 385 11.99 -11.82 -10.15
C ASN A 385 10.63 -11.55 -9.53
N GLN A 386 9.61 -11.41 -10.35
CA GLN A 386 8.22 -11.20 -9.93
C GLN A 386 7.45 -12.51 -9.78
N THR A 387 8.09 -13.64 -10.02
CA THR A 387 7.54 -15.00 -9.86
C THR A 387 6.18 -15.24 -10.54
N GLY A 388 5.80 -14.39 -11.52
CA GLY A 388 4.54 -14.50 -12.25
C GLY A 388 3.28 -14.06 -11.46
N TYR A 389 3.45 -13.35 -10.34
CA TYR A 389 2.31 -12.85 -9.57
C TYR A 389 1.78 -11.51 -10.07
N LEU A 390 2.67 -10.58 -10.42
CA LEU A 390 2.25 -9.29 -10.98
C LEU A 390 1.72 -9.44 -12.41
N ASN A 391 0.83 -8.57 -12.80
CA ASN A 391 0.16 -8.56 -14.11
C ASN A 391 -0.60 -9.87 -14.45
N SER A 392 -0.97 -10.63 -13.43
CA SER A 392 -1.65 -11.92 -13.59
C SER A 392 -3.02 -11.97 -12.91
N GLY A 393 -3.42 -10.90 -12.22
CA GLY A 393 -4.66 -10.85 -11.42
C GLY A 393 -4.57 -11.60 -10.10
N LYS A 394 -3.38 -12.07 -9.69
CA LYS A 394 -3.18 -12.75 -8.39
C LYS A 394 -2.86 -11.76 -7.29
N MET A 395 -1.86 -10.90 -7.52
CA MET A 395 -1.41 -9.87 -6.57
C MET A 395 -1.29 -8.52 -7.27
N ASP A 396 -1.57 -7.44 -6.55
CA ASP A 396 -1.48 -6.07 -7.05
C ASP A 396 -0.08 -5.49 -6.83
N SER A 397 0.62 -5.97 -5.80
CA SER A 397 1.99 -5.61 -5.44
C SER A 397 2.72 -6.80 -4.83
N LEU A 398 4.04 -6.73 -4.79
CA LEU A 398 4.91 -7.67 -4.08
C LEU A 398 5.89 -6.91 -3.20
N LEU A 399 6.31 -7.53 -2.09
CA LEU A 399 7.45 -7.04 -1.30
C LEU A 399 8.74 -7.13 -2.14
N ASP A 400 9.50 -6.03 -2.19
CA ASP A 400 10.75 -5.91 -2.96
C ASP A 400 11.96 -6.17 -2.06
N PHE A 401 12.38 -7.42 -1.97
CA PHE A 401 13.50 -7.86 -1.13
C PHE A 401 14.88 -7.39 -1.61
N ASP A 402 14.99 -6.90 -2.85
CA ASP A 402 16.29 -6.48 -3.43
C ASP A 402 16.54 -4.96 -3.28
N PHE A 403 15.52 -4.16 -2.99
CA PHE A 403 15.66 -2.71 -2.90
C PHE A 403 16.71 -2.26 -1.87
N LYS A 404 16.76 -2.91 -0.70
CA LYS A 404 17.74 -2.61 0.36
C LYS A 404 19.19 -2.74 -0.11
N ARG A 405 19.49 -3.71 -1.00
CA ARG A 405 20.81 -3.85 -1.60
C ARG A 405 21.14 -2.67 -2.53
N ILE A 406 20.16 -2.19 -3.29
CA ILE A 406 20.32 -1.00 -4.14
C ILE A 406 20.56 0.24 -3.26
N ALA A 407 19.77 0.41 -2.21
CA ALA A 407 19.89 1.52 -1.26
C ALA A 407 21.26 1.51 -0.57
N SER A 408 21.73 0.36 -0.08
CA SER A 408 23.08 0.21 0.47
C SER A 408 24.17 0.55 -0.54
N THR A 409 24.06 0.05 -1.78
CA THR A 409 25.00 0.34 -2.86
C THR A 409 25.10 1.84 -3.11
N PHE A 410 23.95 2.53 -3.17
CA PHE A 410 23.88 3.99 -3.37
C PHE A 410 24.50 4.75 -2.19
N SER A 411 24.08 4.44 -0.96
CA SER A 411 24.56 5.14 0.26
C SER A 411 26.06 5.05 0.46
N HIS A 412 26.70 3.97 -0.03
CA HIS A 412 28.16 3.82 -0.01
C HIS A 412 28.86 4.45 -1.24
N GLY A 413 28.22 5.39 -1.94
CA GLY A 413 28.82 6.16 -3.04
C GLY A 413 28.99 5.40 -4.35
N ARG A 414 28.38 4.22 -4.51
CA ARG A 414 28.38 3.50 -5.81
C ARG A 414 27.16 3.90 -6.64
N ILE A 415 27.12 5.16 -6.97
CA ILE A 415 25.97 5.86 -7.55
C ILE A 415 25.63 5.30 -8.92
N GLU A 416 26.63 5.21 -9.82
CA GLU A 416 26.43 4.77 -11.22
C GLU A 416 25.87 3.34 -11.29
N MET A 417 26.33 2.46 -10.41
CA MET A 417 25.82 1.09 -10.32
C MET A 417 24.37 1.08 -9.83
N ALA A 418 24.08 1.81 -8.76
CA ALA A 418 22.72 1.88 -8.19
C ALA A 418 21.73 2.54 -9.16
N GLU A 419 22.12 3.64 -9.84
CA GLU A 419 21.29 4.31 -10.85
C GLU A 419 20.97 3.39 -12.04
N SER A 420 21.94 2.58 -12.49
CA SER A 420 21.68 1.58 -13.53
C SER A 420 20.63 0.55 -13.12
N GLU A 421 20.62 0.14 -11.85
CA GLU A 421 19.63 -0.81 -11.32
C GLU A 421 18.27 -0.16 -11.08
N LEU A 422 18.26 1.08 -10.58
CA LEU A 422 17.03 1.88 -10.40
C LEU A 422 16.33 2.15 -11.74
N ALA A 423 17.08 2.43 -12.80
CA ALA A 423 16.52 2.58 -14.14
C ALA A 423 15.80 1.30 -14.60
N LYS A 424 16.45 0.14 -14.47
CA LYS A 424 15.83 -1.16 -14.80
C LYS A 424 14.61 -1.47 -13.96
N ARG A 425 14.68 -1.19 -12.65
CA ARG A 425 13.55 -1.32 -11.72
C ARG A 425 12.37 -0.45 -12.14
N ASN A 426 12.66 0.81 -12.48
CA ASN A 426 11.65 1.77 -12.91
C ASN A 426 10.93 1.34 -14.21
N GLU A 427 11.67 0.76 -15.16
CA GLU A 427 11.12 0.19 -16.39
C GLU A 427 10.28 -1.07 -16.14
N ALA A 428 10.70 -1.93 -15.20
CA ALA A 428 10.01 -3.18 -14.87
C ALA A 428 8.67 -2.94 -14.15
N ILE A 429 8.57 -1.86 -13.37
CA ILE A 429 7.33 -1.48 -12.68
C ILE A 429 6.50 -0.60 -13.62
N ASN A 430 5.38 -1.09 -14.07
CA ASN A 430 4.43 -0.39 -14.94
C ASN A 430 3.18 0.08 -14.16
N ASN A 431 2.21 0.67 -14.87
CA ASN A 431 0.99 1.18 -14.23
C ASN A 431 0.07 0.08 -13.66
N ALA A 432 0.24 -1.14 -14.13
CA ALA A 432 -0.60 -2.26 -13.73
C ALA A 432 -0.02 -3.07 -12.56
N GLY A 433 1.26 -2.88 -12.26
CA GLY A 433 1.93 -3.57 -11.15
C GLY A 433 2.89 -2.62 -10.42
N THR A 434 3.01 -2.79 -9.13
CA THR A 434 3.93 -2.02 -8.29
C THR A 434 4.70 -2.95 -7.34
N LEU A 435 5.68 -2.40 -6.63
CA LEU A 435 6.47 -3.12 -5.63
C LEU A 435 6.50 -2.31 -4.35
N GLY A 436 6.26 -3.00 -3.24
CA GLY A 436 6.45 -2.48 -1.89
C GLY A 436 7.91 -2.64 -1.46
N HIS A 437 8.68 -1.55 -1.50
CA HIS A 437 10.10 -1.58 -1.17
C HIS A 437 10.36 -1.14 0.27
N PHE A 438 11.17 -1.92 0.94
CA PHE A 438 11.52 -1.72 2.35
C PHE A 438 13.04 -1.75 2.56
N LEU A 439 13.47 -1.20 3.67
CA LEU A 439 14.85 -1.29 4.16
C LEU A 439 14.97 -2.40 5.21
N SER A 440 14.10 -2.42 6.22
CA SER A 440 14.04 -3.44 7.25
C SER A 440 12.68 -4.15 7.29
N SER A 441 12.63 -5.31 7.92
CA SER A 441 11.40 -6.05 8.20
C SER A 441 11.56 -6.87 9.50
N HIS A 442 10.46 -7.48 9.95
CA HIS A 442 10.46 -8.34 11.13
C HIS A 442 11.16 -9.69 10.92
N ASP A 443 11.50 -10.05 9.67
CA ASP A 443 12.11 -11.35 9.29
C ASP A 443 13.57 -11.24 8.86
N GLU A 444 14.14 -10.03 8.83
CA GLU A 444 15.48 -9.79 8.37
C GLU A 444 16.22 -8.82 9.30
N ASP A 445 17.55 -8.85 9.26
CA ASP A 445 18.37 -7.89 10.00
C ASP A 445 18.00 -6.44 9.64
N GLY A 446 17.92 -5.57 10.63
CA GLY A 446 17.65 -4.16 10.45
C GLY A 446 18.71 -3.49 9.57
N PHE A 447 18.27 -2.64 8.65
CA PHE A 447 19.14 -2.01 7.63
C PHE A 447 20.24 -1.13 8.27
N LEU A 448 19.88 -0.32 9.25
CA LEU A 448 20.82 0.54 9.98
C LEU A 448 21.92 -0.31 10.64
N HIS A 449 21.58 -1.44 11.28
CA HIS A 449 22.54 -2.36 11.86
C HIS A 449 23.41 -3.04 10.79
N HIS A 450 22.79 -3.70 9.82
CA HIS A 450 23.47 -4.60 8.88
C HIS A 450 24.28 -3.85 7.81
N PHE A 451 23.71 -2.82 7.21
CA PHE A 451 24.32 -2.12 6.08
C PHE A 451 25.02 -0.83 6.49
N MET A 452 24.52 -0.10 7.49
CA MET A 452 25.07 1.19 7.91
C MET A 452 25.95 1.09 9.15
N GLN A 453 26.03 -0.08 9.81
CA GLN A 453 26.82 -0.31 11.01
C GLN A 453 26.49 0.67 12.17
N GLY A 454 25.25 1.11 12.24
CA GLY A 454 24.76 2.06 13.24
C GLY A 454 24.99 3.54 12.89
N ASP A 455 25.45 3.85 11.68
CA ASP A 455 25.60 5.23 11.21
C ASP A 455 24.25 5.79 10.74
N GLU A 456 23.55 6.52 11.62
CA GLU A 456 22.25 7.11 11.37
C GLU A 456 22.30 8.26 10.35
N ASP A 457 23.41 8.99 10.25
CA ASP A 457 23.57 10.04 9.27
C ASP A 457 23.68 9.45 7.84
N LEU A 458 24.45 8.37 7.70
CA LEU A 458 24.51 7.65 6.43
C LEU A 458 23.17 6.95 6.10
N PHE A 459 22.41 6.53 7.11
CA PHE A 459 21.07 5.95 6.94
C PHE A 459 20.08 6.94 6.28
N LYS A 460 20.19 8.25 6.56
CA LYS A 460 19.39 9.29 5.89
C LYS A 460 19.46 9.21 4.37
N VAL A 461 20.62 8.86 3.81
CA VAL A 461 20.79 8.69 2.35
C VAL A 461 19.89 7.55 1.82
N ALA A 462 19.86 6.41 2.52
CA ALA A 462 19.02 5.28 2.15
C ALA A 462 17.52 5.61 2.24
N ILE A 463 17.12 6.33 3.31
CA ILE A 463 15.75 6.81 3.52
C ILE A 463 15.35 7.77 2.38
N SER A 464 16.22 8.72 2.02
CA SER A 464 15.99 9.65 0.91
C SER A 464 15.78 8.92 -0.41
N LEU A 465 16.58 7.90 -0.69
CA LEU A 465 16.42 7.07 -1.88
C LEU A 465 15.12 6.27 -1.83
N GLN A 466 14.76 5.68 -0.69
CA GLN A 466 13.53 4.91 -0.49
C GLN A 466 12.29 5.78 -0.76
N LEU A 467 12.21 6.94 -0.10
CA LEU A 467 11.03 7.79 -0.16
C LEU A 467 10.89 8.58 -1.47
N THR A 468 11.94 8.61 -2.29
CA THR A 468 11.90 9.20 -3.65
C THR A 468 11.86 8.15 -4.77
N ALA A 469 11.91 6.86 -4.44
CA ALA A 469 11.81 5.76 -5.41
C ALA A 469 10.37 5.53 -5.91
N LYS A 470 10.25 4.90 -7.09
CA LYS A 470 8.98 4.45 -7.66
C LYS A 470 8.44 3.24 -6.92
N GLY A 471 7.13 3.21 -6.69
CA GLY A 471 6.41 2.17 -5.97
C GLY A 471 6.05 2.61 -4.55
N GLN A 472 5.76 1.64 -3.70
CA GLN A 472 5.23 1.84 -2.36
C GLN A 472 6.35 1.72 -1.32
N PRO A 473 6.81 2.81 -0.68
CA PRO A 473 7.75 2.69 0.43
C PRO A 473 7.05 2.05 1.63
N ILE A 474 7.74 1.10 2.24
CA ILE A 474 7.32 0.46 3.48
C ILE A 474 8.36 0.82 4.55
N ILE A 475 7.91 1.53 5.57
CA ILE A 475 8.70 1.91 6.74
C ILE A 475 8.43 0.89 7.83
N TYR A 476 9.44 0.22 8.31
CA TYR A 476 9.32 -0.71 9.44
C TYR A 476 9.35 0.09 10.75
N TYR A 477 8.45 -0.22 11.68
CA TYR A 477 8.32 0.52 12.94
C TYR A 477 9.65 0.66 13.66
N GLY A 478 9.90 1.85 14.17
CA GLY A 478 11.14 2.18 14.90
C GLY A 478 12.31 2.57 14.00
N GLU A 479 12.29 2.41 12.67
CA GLU A 479 13.34 2.92 11.80
C GLU A 479 13.53 4.44 11.97
N GLU A 480 12.44 5.17 12.18
CA GLU A 480 12.41 6.63 12.34
C GLU A 480 12.99 7.11 13.67
N ILE A 481 13.23 6.21 14.60
CA ILE A 481 13.94 6.49 15.88
C ILE A 481 15.24 5.67 16.00
N GLY A 482 15.78 5.16 14.88
CA GLY A 482 17.03 4.45 14.84
C GLY A 482 17.02 3.04 15.45
N MET A 483 15.84 2.47 15.73
CA MET A 483 15.74 1.07 16.16
C MET A 483 16.21 0.15 15.04
N SER A 484 17.09 -0.78 15.38
CA SER A 484 17.63 -1.73 14.42
C SER A 484 18.37 -2.83 15.15
N GLY A 485 18.30 -4.05 14.67
CA GLY A 485 18.97 -5.17 15.30
C GLY A 485 19.06 -6.39 14.40
N ILE A 486 19.54 -7.47 14.98
CA ILE A 486 19.72 -8.75 14.28
C ILE A 486 18.41 -9.54 14.32
N ALA A 487 18.00 -10.08 13.17
CA ALA A 487 17.01 -11.13 13.08
C ALA A 487 17.70 -12.47 13.37
N GLU A 488 17.34 -13.13 14.45
CA GLU A 488 17.88 -14.46 14.73
C GLU A 488 17.37 -15.46 13.68
N GLY A 489 18.29 -15.99 12.88
CA GLY A 489 17.99 -16.98 11.83
C GLY A 489 17.55 -18.35 12.36
N ASP A 490 17.52 -18.54 13.68
CA ASP A 490 17.09 -19.76 14.36
C ASP A 490 16.22 -19.39 15.58
N MET A 491 15.02 -18.90 15.28
CA MET A 491 13.98 -18.60 16.29
C MET A 491 13.63 -19.84 17.14
N ASP A 492 13.92 -21.04 16.63
CA ASP A 492 13.78 -22.30 17.39
C ASP A 492 14.74 -22.42 18.58
N GLN A 493 15.75 -21.58 18.69
CA GLN A 493 16.70 -21.61 19.82
C GLN A 493 16.35 -20.64 20.96
N GLY A 494 15.33 -19.78 20.82
CA GLY A 494 14.89 -18.83 21.84
C GLY A 494 15.86 -17.69 22.06
N HIS A 495 16.59 -17.34 21.00
CA HIS A 495 17.44 -16.17 21.03
C HIS A 495 16.60 -14.89 20.87
N PHE A 496 17.07 -13.81 21.41
CA PHE A 496 16.41 -12.52 21.33
C PHE A 496 16.48 -11.98 19.88
N SER A 497 15.33 -11.69 19.29
CA SER A 497 15.26 -11.04 17.98
C SER A 497 15.30 -9.52 18.18
N GLU A 498 16.50 -8.94 18.09
CA GLU A 498 16.68 -7.50 18.29
C GLU A 498 15.92 -6.65 17.26
N ASN A 499 15.55 -7.22 16.13
CA ASN A 499 14.71 -6.56 15.10
C ASN A 499 13.21 -6.53 15.46
N ARG A 500 12.82 -7.07 16.64
CA ARG A 500 11.42 -7.14 17.12
C ARG A 500 11.25 -6.60 18.54
N GLU A 501 12.10 -5.65 18.93
CA GLU A 501 11.98 -4.99 20.23
C GLU A 501 10.74 -4.11 20.32
N ASP A 502 10.33 -3.77 21.53
CA ASP A 502 9.25 -2.82 21.78
C ASP A 502 9.63 -1.45 21.25
N PHE A 503 8.64 -0.74 20.70
CA PHE A 503 8.85 0.64 20.23
C PHE A 503 9.23 1.55 21.40
N ASP A 504 10.38 2.21 21.32
CA ASP A 504 10.86 3.10 22.37
C ASP A 504 10.28 4.51 22.23
N TRP A 505 9.11 4.72 22.86
CA TRP A 505 8.40 6.00 22.84
C TRP A 505 9.16 7.15 23.50
N ASP A 506 10.16 6.88 24.34
CA ASP A 506 10.96 7.92 24.99
C ASP A 506 11.92 8.60 24.01
N LEU A 507 12.24 7.96 22.86
CA LEU A 507 13.12 8.51 21.82
C LEU A 507 12.39 9.44 20.84
N VAL A 508 11.07 9.44 20.79
CA VAL A 508 10.28 10.15 19.76
C VAL A 508 10.48 11.66 19.81
N GLU A 509 10.55 12.26 21.01
CA GLU A 509 10.44 13.72 21.20
C GLU A 509 11.59 14.51 20.55
N ASP A 510 12.79 13.94 20.43
CA ASP A 510 13.99 14.65 19.97
C ASP A 510 14.82 13.88 18.91
N HIS A 511 14.29 12.81 18.29
CA HIS A 511 15.08 12.00 17.36
C HIS A 511 15.19 12.65 15.98
N HIS A 512 16.42 12.90 15.51
CA HIS A 512 16.69 13.64 14.27
C HIS A 512 16.24 12.92 12.99
N LEU A 513 16.07 11.59 13.02
CA LEU A 513 15.53 10.84 11.87
C LEU A 513 14.05 11.12 11.65
N ILE A 514 13.25 11.39 12.70
CA ILE A 514 11.83 11.74 12.57
C ILE A 514 11.66 12.97 11.69
N GLU A 515 12.42 14.06 11.95
CA GLU A 515 12.38 15.27 11.13
C GLU A 515 12.73 14.96 9.66
N HIS A 516 13.72 14.09 9.44
CA HIS A 516 14.13 13.69 8.10
C HIS A 516 13.00 12.92 7.37
N TYR A 517 12.36 11.94 8.04
CA TYR A 517 11.20 11.23 7.51
C TYR A 517 10.04 12.18 7.21
N GLN A 518 9.68 13.06 8.14
CA GLN A 518 8.58 14.01 7.98
C GLN A 518 8.78 14.94 6.78
N LYS A 519 9.99 15.49 6.57
CA LYS A 519 10.31 16.33 5.41
C LYS A 519 10.15 15.57 4.10
N LEU A 520 10.68 14.36 4.03
CA LEU A 520 10.59 13.52 2.84
C LEU A 520 9.15 13.08 2.55
N LEU A 521 8.41 12.70 3.57
CA LEU A 521 7.02 12.26 3.44
C LEU A 521 6.10 13.42 3.05
N LYS A 522 6.34 14.62 3.59
CA LYS A 522 5.66 15.85 3.17
C LYS A 522 5.88 16.14 1.67
N ALA A 523 7.15 16.08 1.23
CA ALA A 523 7.49 16.26 -0.18
C ALA A 523 6.88 15.16 -1.07
N ARG A 524 6.92 13.90 -0.60
CA ARG A 524 6.29 12.77 -1.32
C ARG A 524 4.78 12.94 -1.42
N LYS A 525 4.09 13.38 -0.37
CA LYS A 525 2.64 13.67 -0.38
C LYS A 525 2.32 14.77 -1.40
N ALA A 526 3.10 15.87 -1.43
CA ALA A 526 2.92 16.97 -2.37
C ALA A 526 3.06 16.53 -3.85
N HIS A 527 3.90 15.55 -4.13
CA HIS A 527 4.19 15.05 -5.47
C HIS A 527 3.88 13.54 -5.61
N SER A 528 2.83 13.07 -4.96
CA SER A 528 2.52 11.65 -4.79
C SER A 528 2.54 10.86 -6.09
N LYS A 529 1.80 11.29 -7.12
CA LYS A 529 1.76 10.62 -8.44
C LYS A 529 3.11 10.58 -9.13
N VAL A 530 3.92 11.63 -8.96
CA VAL A 530 5.26 11.71 -9.56
C VAL A 530 6.18 10.67 -8.92
N PHE A 531 6.17 10.55 -7.60
CA PHE A 531 6.99 9.56 -6.91
C PHE A 531 6.46 8.12 -7.04
N ALA A 532 5.14 7.93 -7.01
CA ALA A 532 4.56 6.60 -7.14
C ALA A 532 4.72 6.00 -8.54
N LYS A 533 4.43 6.78 -9.61
CA LYS A 533 4.26 6.29 -10.97
C LYS A 533 5.30 6.82 -11.96
N GLY A 534 5.92 7.96 -11.67
CA GLY A 534 6.79 8.67 -12.60
C GLY A 534 8.00 7.88 -13.07
N SER A 535 8.48 8.21 -14.27
CA SER A 535 9.78 7.75 -14.75
C SER A 535 10.93 8.34 -13.91
N ARG A 536 12.09 7.71 -13.95
CA ARG A 536 13.32 8.20 -13.33
C ARG A 536 14.38 8.37 -14.41
N GLU A 537 15.08 9.49 -14.43
CA GLU A 537 16.22 9.74 -15.28
C GLU A 537 17.35 10.37 -14.45
N HIS A 538 18.50 9.71 -14.39
CA HIS A 538 19.72 10.26 -13.82
C HIS A 538 20.30 11.30 -14.76
N ILE A 539 20.51 12.54 -14.28
CA ILE A 539 20.91 13.66 -15.10
C ILE A 539 22.28 14.26 -14.73
N HIS A 540 22.76 14.06 -13.50
CA HIS A 540 24.04 14.61 -13.06
C HIS A 540 24.58 13.89 -11.82
N GLY A 541 25.91 13.92 -11.62
CA GLY A 541 26.62 13.30 -10.52
C GLY A 541 27.18 11.92 -10.87
N THR A 542 28.25 11.52 -10.16
CA THR A 542 29.03 10.29 -10.38
C THR A 542 29.54 9.73 -9.07
N ASP A 543 30.11 8.50 -9.09
CA ASP A 543 30.78 7.90 -7.94
C ASP A 543 31.89 8.80 -7.39
N ASP A 544 32.71 9.42 -8.28
CA ASP A 544 33.83 10.29 -7.91
C ASP A 544 33.34 11.64 -7.32
N GLU A 545 32.18 12.13 -7.71
CA GLU A 545 31.60 13.38 -7.21
C GLU A 545 30.78 13.16 -5.93
N GLY A 546 30.35 11.94 -5.66
CA GLY A 546 29.68 11.56 -4.42
C GLY A 546 28.22 12.02 -4.31
N PHE A 547 27.55 12.31 -5.41
CA PHE A 547 26.13 12.68 -5.40
C PHE A 547 25.42 12.22 -6.69
N SER A 548 24.09 12.18 -6.62
CA SER A 548 23.22 11.96 -7.78
C SER A 548 22.16 13.03 -7.87
N VAL A 549 21.93 13.55 -9.09
CA VAL A 549 20.73 14.31 -9.43
C VAL A 549 19.94 13.54 -10.46
N PHE A 550 18.66 13.35 -10.20
CA PHE A 550 17.75 12.67 -11.12
C PHE A 550 16.42 13.38 -11.19
N THR A 551 15.71 13.19 -12.28
CA THR A 551 14.33 13.64 -12.43
C THR A 551 13.34 12.51 -12.13
N ARG A 552 12.18 12.88 -11.59
CA ARG A 552 10.97 12.07 -11.56
C ARG A 552 9.92 12.79 -12.39
N THR A 553 9.36 12.11 -13.40
CA THR A 553 8.42 12.74 -14.33
C THR A 553 7.17 11.91 -14.47
N HIS A 554 6.01 12.52 -14.23
CA HIS A 554 4.70 11.93 -14.48
C HIS A 554 3.83 12.95 -15.22
N GLN A 555 3.40 12.59 -16.44
CA GLN A 555 2.74 13.53 -17.36
C GLN A 555 3.60 14.82 -17.54
N ASP A 556 3.04 15.99 -17.28
CA ASP A 556 3.74 17.28 -17.41
C ASP A 556 4.48 17.70 -16.12
N ASN A 557 4.37 16.94 -15.04
CA ASN A 557 4.99 17.26 -13.75
C ASN A 557 6.39 16.66 -13.65
N VAL A 558 7.36 17.51 -13.38
CA VAL A 558 8.77 17.14 -13.19
C VAL A 558 9.23 17.58 -11.81
N VAL A 559 9.84 16.65 -11.07
CA VAL A 559 10.51 16.89 -9.78
C VAL A 559 11.98 16.52 -9.95
N TYR A 560 12.88 17.40 -9.55
CA TYR A 560 14.32 17.17 -9.51
C TYR A 560 14.71 16.76 -8.09
N VAL A 561 15.41 15.66 -7.96
CA VAL A 561 15.90 15.17 -6.67
C VAL A 561 17.42 15.12 -6.71
N ALA A 562 18.06 15.72 -5.72
CA ALA A 562 19.49 15.57 -5.51
C ALA A 562 19.75 14.85 -4.20
N ILE A 563 20.63 13.84 -4.21
CA ILE A 563 21.05 13.10 -3.01
C ILE A 563 22.57 13.06 -2.95
N ASN A 564 23.12 13.56 -1.85
CA ASN A 564 24.55 13.61 -1.54
C ASN A 564 24.93 12.44 -0.63
N THR A 565 25.97 11.70 -0.99
CA THR A 565 26.50 10.56 -0.21
C THR A 565 27.80 10.89 0.53
N THR A 566 28.16 12.19 0.61
CA THR A 566 29.39 12.67 1.26
C THR A 566 29.05 13.54 2.47
N ASP A 567 30.03 13.72 3.36
CA ASP A 567 29.98 14.59 4.54
C ASP A 567 30.29 16.07 4.23
N ASP A 568 30.60 16.39 2.96
CA ASP A 568 30.80 17.76 2.50
C ASP A 568 29.55 18.29 1.78
N ILE A 569 29.34 19.63 1.81
CA ILE A 569 28.34 20.31 0.99
C ILE A 569 28.81 20.30 -0.46
N ILE A 570 27.92 19.98 -1.40
CA ILE A 570 28.22 19.96 -2.83
C ILE A 570 27.62 21.15 -3.53
N GLU A 571 28.48 22.04 -4.04
CA GLU A 571 28.07 23.15 -4.91
C GLU A 571 28.12 22.69 -6.37
N THR A 572 27.02 22.74 -7.08
CA THR A 572 26.95 22.32 -8.48
C THR A 572 25.90 23.08 -9.27
N THR A 573 25.98 22.99 -10.62
CA THR A 573 25.00 23.57 -11.54
C THR A 573 24.25 22.45 -12.26
N ILE A 574 22.93 22.45 -12.18
CA ILE A 574 22.07 21.45 -12.83
C ILE A 574 21.27 22.06 -13.98
N ASN A 575 21.08 21.29 -15.05
CA ASN A 575 20.20 21.67 -16.15
C ASN A 575 18.75 21.35 -15.76
N VAL A 576 17.83 22.26 -16.04
CA VAL A 576 16.40 22.10 -15.76
C VAL A 576 15.55 22.36 -17.01
N ASN A 577 14.45 21.64 -17.12
CA ASN A 577 13.45 21.85 -18.18
C ASN A 577 12.41 22.87 -17.70
N ALA A 578 12.84 24.13 -17.57
CA ALA A 578 12.01 25.25 -17.14
C ALA A 578 12.48 26.54 -17.87
N GLU A 579 11.62 27.55 -17.95
CA GLU A 579 11.97 28.81 -18.63
C GLU A 579 12.85 29.72 -17.74
N ALA A 580 13.65 30.55 -18.36
CA ALA A 580 14.47 31.55 -17.64
C ALA A 580 13.56 32.45 -16.79
N GLY A 581 13.85 32.55 -15.51
CA GLY A 581 13.08 33.33 -14.54
C GLY A 581 11.99 32.53 -13.81
N ASP A 582 11.71 31.29 -14.21
CA ASP A 582 10.85 30.39 -13.44
C ASP A 582 11.44 30.14 -12.04
N VAL A 583 10.58 29.82 -11.11
CA VAL A 583 10.98 29.54 -9.73
C VAL A 583 10.70 28.09 -9.41
N LEU A 584 11.71 27.40 -8.84
CA LEU A 584 11.55 26.09 -8.23
C LEU A 584 11.66 26.23 -6.72
N TYR A 585 10.87 25.45 -6.01
CA TYR A 585 10.91 25.35 -4.55
C TYR A 585 11.51 24.02 -4.14
N ASP A 586 12.42 24.05 -3.17
CA ASP A 586 12.95 22.86 -2.52
C ASP A 586 12.04 22.46 -1.36
N ASP A 587 11.22 21.42 -1.54
CA ASP A 587 10.29 20.94 -0.54
C ASP A 587 10.99 20.34 0.70
N TYR A 588 12.25 19.90 0.57
CA TYR A 588 13.03 19.37 1.67
C TYR A 588 13.78 20.48 2.43
N GLY A 589 14.48 21.37 1.68
CA GLY A 589 15.32 22.45 2.25
C GLY A 589 14.54 23.73 2.53
N GLU A 590 13.29 23.85 2.07
CA GLU A 590 12.40 25.02 2.20
C GLU A 590 12.99 26.30 1.59
N GLU A 591 13.69 26.17 0.45
CA GLU A 591 14.34 27.26 -0.25
C GLU A 591 13.82 27.45 -1.68
N TYR A 592 13.95 28.69 -2.23
CA TYR A 592 13.54 29.04 -3.58
C TYR A 592 14.75 29.23 -4.50
N TYR A 593 14.68 28.65 -5.68
CA TYR A 593 15.70 28.72 -6.71
C TYR A 593 15.12 29.35 -7.99
N THR A 594 15.85 30.30 -8.60
CA THR A 594 15.41 30.95 -9.83
C THR A 594 16.21 30.43 -11.01
N VAL A 595 15.55 30.01 -12.07
CA VAL A 595 16.16 29.49 -13.29
C VAL A 595 16.91 30.58 -14.03
N SER A 596 18.16 30.30 -14.41
CA SER A 596 19.03 31.20 -15.15
C SER A 596 18.61 31.37 -16.62
N ASP A 597 19.21 32.32 -17.33
CA ASP A 597 19.01 32.53 -18.79
C ASP A 597 19.47 31.30 -19.60
N GLU A 598 20.38 30.48 -19.07
CA GLU A 598 20.88 29.24 -19.67
C GLU A 598 20.04 27.99 -19.32
N GLN A 599 18.91 28.17 -18.64
CA GLN A 599 18.04 27.08 -18.13
C GLN A 599 18.77 26.15 -17.14
N THR A 600 19.52 26.76 -16.23
CA THR A 600 20.25 26.06 -15.17
C THR A 600 19.89 26.59 -13.79
N LEU A 601 20.18 25.79 -12.75
CA LEU A 601 20.16 26.20 -11.35
C LEU A 601 21.53 25.97 -10.72
N ASP A 602 22.06 26.95 -10.01
CA ASP A 602 23.16 26.76 -9.07
C ASP A 602 22.58 26.32 -7.74
N VAL A 603 22.96 25.13 -7.31
CA VAL A 603 22.42 24.47 -6.11
C VAL A 603 23.51 24.11 -5.14
N SER A 604 23.16 24.14 -3.84
CA SER A 604 24.01 23.74 -2.73
C SER A 604 23.37 22.53 -2.06
N ILE A 605 23.84 21.32 -2.42
CA ILE A 605 23.31 20.06 -1.87
C ILE A 605 23.91 19.84 -0.49
N PRO A 606 23.10 19.75 0.58
CA PRO A 606 23.62 19.58 1.93
C PRO A 606 24.40 18.27 2.07
N SER A 607 25.28 18.18 3.10
CA SER A 607 25.94 16.94 3.45
C SER A 607 24.93 15.88 3.91
N TYR A 608 25.28 14.58 3.87
CA TYR A 608 24.37 13.55 4.39
C TYR A 608 24.10 13.72 5.89
N VAL A 609 25.01 14.31 6.64
CA VAL A 609 24.83 14.64 8.07
C VAL A 609 23.62 15.58 8.26
N ASP A 610 23.45 16.55 7.35
CA ASP A 610 22.34 17.49 7.33
C ASP A 610 21.16 17.00 6.47
N GLY A 611 21.08 15.70 6.20
CA GLY A 611 20.02 15.02 5.45
C GLY A 611 20.31 14.78 3.96
N GLY A 612 21.36 15.40 3.38
CA GLY A 612 21.88 15.12 2.05
C GLY A 612 20.92 15.26 0.88
N THR A 613 19.78 15.92 1.04
CA THR A 613 18.68 15.84 0.07
C THR A 613 18.17 17.20 -0.35
N MET A 614 17.81 17.32 -1.63
CA MET A 614 17.00 18.41 -2.19
C MET A 614 15.89 17.82 -3.06
N ILE A 615 14.71 18.42 -3.01
CA ILE A 615 13.53 18.02 -3.81
C ILE A 615 12.92 19.28 -4.43
N LEU A 616 13.27 19.55 -5.70
CA LEU A 616 12.93 20.78 -6.40
C LEU A 616 11.74 20.57 -7.35
N ALA A 617 10.70 21.36 -7.18
CA ALA A 617 9.53 21.37 -8.05
C ALA A 617 9.15 22.80 -8.45
N ALA A 618 8.51 22.93 -9.63
CA ALA A 618 8.02 24.24 -10.09
C ALA A 618 6.94 24.76 -9.12
N THR A 619 6.97 26.04 -8.81
CA THR A 619 5.99 26.70 -7.94
C THR A 619 5.54 28.03 -8.52
N ASP A 620 4.25 28.34 -8.33
CA ASP A 620 3.68 29.67 -8.63
C ASP A 620 3.89 30.67 -7.47
N GLU A 621 4.46 30.22 -6.35
CA GLU A 621 4.73 31.09 -5.21
C GLU A 621 5.87 32.05 -5.50
N VAL A 622 5.67 33.32 -5.15
CA VAL A 622 6.69 34.34 -5.30
C VAL A 622 7.66 34.30 -4.11
N PRO A 623 8.97 34.11 -4.34
CA PRO A 623 9.94 34.11 -3.25
C PRO A 623 9.78 35.35 -2.35
N PRO A 624 9.84 35.20 -1.02
CA PRO A 624 9.76 36.32 -0.12
C PRO A 624 10.92 37.31 -0.41
N THR A 625 10.59 38.54 -0.80
CA THR A 625 11.63 39.56 -1.07
C THR A 625 12.47 39.77 0.21
N LYS A 626 13.80 39.70 0.09
CA LYS A 626 14.77 39.84 1.23
C LYS A 626 14.54 41.08 2.11
N GLY A 627 13.67 42.04 1.70
CA GLY A 627 13.26 43.19 2.50
C GLY A 627 12.10 42.97 3.48
N ASN A 628 11.27 41.94 3.27
CA ASN A 628 10.08 41.74 4.09
C ASN A 628 10.35 40.90 5.35
N MET A 629 11.34 40.02 5.36
CA MET A 629 11.66 39.18 6.51
C MET A 629 12.09 40.01 7.74
N THR A 630 12.82 41.11 7.52
CA THR A 630 13.19 42.04 8.61
C THR A 630 11.94 42.77 9.14
N LEU A 631 10.94 43.05 8.30
CA LEU A 631 9.71 43.71 8.70
C LEU A 631 8.80 42.78 9.51
N TYR A 632 8.70 41.50 9.13
CA TYR A 632 7.92 40.51 9.89
C TYR A 632 8.56 40.18 11.25
N LEU A 633 9.89 40.09 11.33
CA LEU A 633 10.60 39.93 12.61
C LEU A 633 10.43 41.14 13.52
N VAL A 634 10.40 42.36 12.97
CA VAL A 634 10.15 43.60 13.74
C VAL A 634 8.69 43.66 14.20
N ILE A 635 7.74 43.32 13.35
CA ILE A 635 6.30 43.31 13.71
C ILE A 635 6.01 42.19 14.71
N GLY A 636 6.54 40.98 14.51
CA GLY A 636 6.45 39.85 15.46
C GLY A 636 7.07 40.19 16.80
N GLY A 637 8.24 40.79 16.82
CA GLY A 637 8.90 41.25 18.06
C GLY A 637 8.11 42.32 18.81
N PHE A 638 7.45 43.26 18.09
CA PHE A 638 6.58 44.26 18.72
C PHE A 638 5.27 43.64 19.27
N ALA A 639 4.70 42.68 18.57
CA ALA A 639 3.52 41.95 19.03
C ALA A 639 3.82 41.14 20.30
N LEU A 640 4.97 40.45 20.35
CA LEU A 640 5.41 39.68 21.53
C LEU A 640 5.69 40.58 22.73
N LEU A 641 6.34 41.72 22.54
CA LEU A 641 6.61 42.70 23.58
C LEU A 641 5.29 43.34 24.13
N THR A 642 4.30 43.54 23.26
CA THR A 642 3.00 44.06 23.65
C THR A 642 2.23 43.04 24.51
N ILE A 643 2.26 41.75 24.10
CA ILE A 643 1.64 40.65 24.85
C ILE A 643 2.30 40.48 26.22
N ILE A 644 3.63 40.51 26.30
CA ILE A 644 4.39 40.43 27.55
C ILE A 644 4.05 41.65 28.44
N GLY A 645 3.95 42.85 27.87
CA GLY A 645 3.55 44.07 28.59
C GLY A 645 2.16 43.98 29.18
N VAL A 646 1.20 43.45 28.43
CA VAL A 646 -0.17 43.23 28.89
C VAL A 646 -0.24 42.16 30.00
N ILE A 647 0.52 41.07 29.86
CA ILE A 647 0.59 40.03 30.89
C ILE A 647 1.22 40.57 32.20
N MET A 648 2.28 41.38 32.10
CA MET A 648 2.91 42.02 33.26
C MET A 648 1.99 43.05 33.92
N TYR A 649 1.20 43.81 33.13
CA TYR A 649 0.22 44.75 33.64
C TYR A 649 -0.92 44.05 34.39
N ILE A 650 -1.42 42.93 33.85
CA ILE A 650 -2.45 42.12 34.50
C ILE A 650 -1.94 41.50 35.81
N LYS A 651 -0.68 41.00 35.82
CA LYS A 651 -0.06 40.45 37.05
C LYS A 651 0.24 41.49 38.12
N ARG A 652 0.32 42.78 37.76
CA ARG A 652 0.51 43.88 38.74
C ARG A 652 -0.79 44.37 39.36
N LYS A 653 -1.94 43.98 38.79
CA LYS A 653 -3.28 44.38 39.30
C LYS A 653 -3.98 43.26 40.09
N LYS A 654 -3.37 42.10 40.22
CA LYS A 654 -3.73 41.08 41.21
C LYS A 654 -2.71 41.12 42.36
#